data_fba9bc483f8474a382b648e2600767d4
#
_entry.id   fba9bc483f8474a382b648e2600767d4
#
_cell.length_a   1.000
_cell.length_b   1.000
_cell.length_c   1.000
_cell.angle_alpha   90.00
_cell.angle_beta   90.00
_cell.angle_gamma   90.00
#
_symmetry.space_group_name_H-M   'P 1'
#
loop_
_entity.id
_entity.type
_entity.pdbx_description
1 polymer ?
#
loop_
_entity_poly.entity_id
_entity_poly.type
_entity_poly.pdbx_seq_one_letter_code
_entity_poly.pdbx_strand_id
1 'polypeptide(L)'
;MQHEKVSGSVARRVSSSAKWSSKGASIVMVLTMVACGEKKADGQVVIGTSTEASGDWAYSAFVRNPNATDKAVMTLTDDMTTVDSDQHGDYGINKTVVKSYERIEEENGNVTFKFVINDGLKFNNGEAVTAENFVAWTMFVTSPAGKEMGVVSATYNMLPGGLAYRNGETNVLSAVRLYDEKTFSITIAKTGEDGETSYLPYYYDITYAAMQAVNLTYWFGEGWSVKDDGEGVYFVNADGKEFTAETIGETVTAGRFATGNRVTAGPYNLVSFDQSSREIVLEVNENYNGNFEGQKPGIQKLVIVKTSEDTVMDMITTGQIQIYSQIADGSEVNAVMDLIEAGTINSSTSQYDRAGYGYFGFACDLGPTQFAEFRQAVAYLLDRVEFAQTFCKGWGSVVHGPYCTAFTMTAKTDIEKKINHYDYNPEKAVELLKQAGFVYNADGSDYVDGSGEVRYAKVTEEQAKYYESFNKVLADGTILMPATINWASSEGNAVSALLSTMLANSEATKAAGVSIVKTEMTFPELLNYMYRQDSYGLGGDYSMPTYNMFNLATGYNGGVYDESYNWTTDPEYIEQGYNVQHLYDEQLNKLSMDMVYGVEPDDEATYLDLWEKYIIRWNELLPMVPLYSNIYVTVYPNTIDNYAEDSFWGFERAILYANWVGTK
;
A
#
# COMPACT_ATOMS: atom_id res chain seq x y z
N MET A 1 -14.51 -26.49 50.86
CA MET A 1 -15.12 -25.85 52.04
C MET A 1 -15.63 -24.52 51.60
N GLN A 2 -16.91 -24.48 51.47
CA GLN A 2 -17.95 -23.54 51.93
C GLN A 2 -17.72 -22.10 51.45
N HIS A 3 -18.49 -21.63 50.48
CA HIS A 3 -19.84 -21.03 50.56
C HIS A 3 -19.88 -19.78 51.47
N GLU A 4 -20.23 -18.63 50.91
CA GLU A 4 -21.58 -18.11 51.08
C GLU A 4 -21.85 -16.85 50.23
N LYS A 5 -23.01 -16.85 49.62
CA LYS A 5 -23.71 -15.72 49.03
C LYS A 5 -24.31 -14.85 50.13
N VAL A 6 -24.50 -13.53 49.93
CA VAL A 6 -25.72 -12.82 50.32
C VAL A 6 -25.99 -11.62 49.42
N SER A 7 -27.18 -11.54 48.93
CA SER A 7 -27.92 -10.51 48.22
C SER A 7 -28.49 -9.44 49.16
N GLY A 8 -28.81 -8.24 48.62
CA GLY A 8 -29.78 -7.39 49.27
C GLY A 8 -29.78 -5.91 48.84
N SER A 9 -30.74 -5.58 48.03
CA SER A 9 -31.23 -4.25 47.69
C SER A 9 -31.63 -3.42 48.93
N VAL A 10 -31.57 -2.09 48.86
CA VAL A 10 -32.69 -1.16 49.17
C VAL A 10 -32.32 0.29 48.80
N ALA A 11 -33.18 0.93 48.06
CA ALA A 11 -33.20 2.37 47.79
C ALA A 11 -33.69 3.16 49.00
N ARG A 12 -33.14 4.34 49.25
CA ARG A 12 -33.83 5.45 49.92
C ARG A 12 -33.37 6.82 49.42
N ARG A 13 -34.36 7.56 48.93
CA ARG A 13 -34.31 9.00 48.73
C ARG A 13 -34.21 9.71 50.08
N VAL A 14 -33.34 10.71 50.19
CA VAL A 14 -33.55 11.82 51.11
C VAL A 14 -33.13 13.11 50.39
N SER A 15 -34.08 14.02 50.32
CA SER A 15 -33.90 15.40 49.89
C SER A 15 -33.40 16.21 51.06
N SER A 16 -32.38 17.05 50.87
CA SER A 16 -32.23 18.30 51.68
C SER A 16 -31.50 19.38 50.88
N SER A 17 -32.17 20.48 50.78
CA SER A 17 -31.73 21.73 50.22
C SER A 17 -30.65 22.40 51.11
N ALA A 18 -29.55 22.80 50.53
CA ALA A 18 -28.69 23.82 51.08
C ALA A 18 -28.23 24.75 49.95
N LYS A 19 -28.65 26.00 50.04
CA LYS A 19 -28.17 27.14 49.29
C LYS A 19 -26.73 27.45 49.69
N TRP A 20 -25.80 27.45 48.71
CA TRP A 20 -24.56 28.19 48.84
C TRP A 20 -24.29 29.03 47.60
N SER A 21 -23.89 30.26 47.88
CA SER A 21 -23.73 31.37 46.96
C SER A 21 -22.56 31.20 45.99
N SER A 22 -22.80 31.73 44.80
CA SER A 22 -21.91 31.94 43.68
C SER A 22 -20.59 32.65 44.02
N LYS A 23 -19.46 32.12 43.55
CA LYS A 23 -18.43 32.90 42.85
C LYS A 23 -17.68 31.97 41.89
N GLY A 24 -17.77 32.30 40.65
CA GLY A 24 -17.37 31.74 39.43
C GLY A 24 -16.00 31.15 39.23
N ALA A 25 -15.97 30.10 38.51
CA ALA A 25 -15.04 29.80 37.44
C ALA A 25 -15.81 28.93 36.43
N SER A 26 -16.41 29.60 35.46
CA SER A 26 -16.94 28.90 34.28
C SER A 26 -15.75 28.42 33.46
N ILE A 27 -15.46 27.11 33.54
CA ILE A 27 -14.69 26.43 32.50
C ILE A 27 -15.65 26.38 31.32
N VAL A 28 -15.47 27.30 30.40
CA VAL A 28 -16.09 27.23 29.06
C VAL A 28 -15.39 26.11 28.34
N MET A 29 -16.02 24.95 28.34
CA MET A 29 -15.77 23.95 27.30
C MET A 29 -16.21 24.60 25.98
N VAL A 30 -15.29 25.14 25.22
CA VAL A 30 -15.53 25.54 23.85
C VAL A 30 -15.60 24.22 23.06
N LEU A 31 -16.79 23.64 22.98
CA LEU A 31 -17.17 22.85 21.82
C LEU A 31 -17.10 23.84 20.64
N THR A 32 -16.05 23.82 19.88
CA THR A 32 -16.02 24.39 18.55
C THR A 32 -16.95 23.54 17.67
N MET A 33 -18.26 23.78 17.80
CA MET A 33 -19.14 23.58 16.66
C MET A 33 -18.55 24.49 15.57
N VAL A 34 -18.07 23.90 14.49
CA VAL A 34 -17.78 24.63 13.26
C VAL A 34 -19.10 25.26 12.85
N ALA A 35 -19.27 26.54 13.21
CA ALA A 35 -20.44 27.31 12.85
C ALA A 35 -20.39 27.55 11.34
N CYS A 36 -21.49 27.27 10.67
CA CYS A 36 -21.79 27.75 9.31
C CYS A 36 -21.30 29.19 9.12
N GLY A 37 -20.38 29.42 8.17
CA GLY A 37 -20.26 30.73 7.57
C GLY A 37 -18.98 31.52 7.75
N GLU A 38 -17.87 30.97 8.23
CA GLU A 38 -16.59 31.65 8.02
C GLU A 38 -16.17 31.48 6.55
N LYS A 39 -16.02 32.62 5.85
CA LYS A 39 -15.33 32.63 4.56
C LYS A 39 -13.95 32.06 4.79
N LYS A 40 -13.64 30.90 4.16
CA LYS A 40 -12.29 30.34 4.16
C LYS A 40 -11.33 31.40 3.63
N ALA A 41 -10.13 31.46 4.20
CA ALA A 41 -9.09 32.38 3.74
C ALA A 41 -8.77 32.10 2.27
N ASP A 42 -8.62 33.15 1.46
CA ASP A 42 -8.16 33.01 0.09
C ASP A 42 -6.83 32.23 0.09
N GLY A 43 -6.72 31.20 -0.75
CA GLY A 43 -5.52 30.35 -0.85
C GLY A 43 -5.50 29.12 0.07
N GLN A 44 -6.59 28.81 0.80
CA GLN A 44 -6.72 27.54 1.54
C GLN A 44 -7.60 26.54 0.80
N VAL A 45 -7.14 25.27 0.70
CA VAL A 45 -7.92 24.15 0.18
C VAL A 45 -8.03 23.06 1.25
N VAL A 46 -9.24 22.53 1.45
CA VAL A 46 -9.50 21.39 2.34
C VAL A 46 -9.74 20.15 1.47
N ILE A 47 -8.96 19.11 1.73
CA ILE A 47 -8.96 17.84 0.99
C ILE A 47 -9.56 16.76 1.89
N GLY A 48 -10.59 16.10 1.39
CA GLY A 48 -11.17 14.93 2.04
C GLY A 48 -10.46 13.66 1.60
N THR A 49 -10.13 12.79 2.55
CA THR A 49 -9.55 11.47 2.27
C THR A 49 -10.37 10.37 2.94
N SER A 50 -10.54 9.24 2.28
CA SER A 50 -11.21 8.06 2.86
C SER A 50 -10.32 7.30 3.84
N THR A 51 -9.00 7.47 3.76
CA THR A 51 -8.01 6.80 4.60
C THR A 51 -7.57 7.69 5.75
N GLU A 52 -7.51 7.13 6.94
CA GLU A 52 -7.04 7.83 8.15
C GLU A 52 -5.52 7.88 8.20
N ALA A 53 -4.95 9.06 8.47
CA ALA A 53 -3.51 9.19 8.71
C ALA A 53 -3.11 8.51 10.01
N SER A 54 -2.02 7.75 10.00
CA SER A 54 -1.44 7.15 11.21
C SER A 54 -0.62 8.15 12.03
N GLY A 55 -0.02 9.14 11.35
CA GLY A 55 0.93 10.09 11.94
C GLY A 55 2.37 9.55 11.98
N ASP A 56 2.65 8.46 11.27
CA ASP A 56 4.01 7.94 11.07
C ASP A 56 4.60 8.55 9.78
N TRP A 57 5.54 9.46 9.96
CA TRP A 57 6.16 10.20 8.86
C TRP A 57 7.53 9.64 8.43
N ALA A 58 7.77 8.36 8.65
CA ALA A 58 8.97 7.67 8.19
C ALA A 58 8.63 6.30 7.59
N TYR A 59 7.47 6.21 6.97
CA TYR A 59 6.94 4.95 6.44
C TYR A 59 7.91 4.22 5.50
N SER A 60 8.63 4.94 4.64
CA SER A 60 9.56 4.35 3.67
C SER A 60 10.67 3.50 4.30
N ALA A 61 10.95 3.72 5.60
CA ALA A 61 11.93 2.96 6.33
C ALA A 61 11.31 1.91 7.28
N PHE A 62 10.17 2.23 7.92
CA PHE A 62 9.64 1.43 9.02
C PHE A 62 8.33 0.69 8.69
N VAL A 63 7.63 1.07 7.65
CA VAL A 63 6.35 0.48 7.28
C VAL A 63 6.38 0.08 5.82
N ARG A 64 6.23 -1.21 5.55
CA ARG A 64 6.27 -1.73 4.18
C ARG A 64 5.10 -1.25 3.32
N ASN A 65 3.89 -1.27 3.88
CA ASN A 65 2.65 -0.89 3.21
C ASN A 65 1.98 0.28 3.95
N PRO A 66 2.48 1.51 3.83
CA PRO A 66 1.88 2.66 4.47
C PRO A 66 0.53 2.97 3.84
N ASN A 67 -0.36 3.60 4.61
CA ASN A 67 -1.63 4.05 4.06
C ASN A 67 -1.46 5.22 3.08
N ALA A 68 -2.48 5.42 2.23
CA ALA A 68 -2.43 6.43 1.17
C ALA A 68 -2.27 7.86 1.71
N THR A 69 -2.90 8.19 2.84
CA THR A 69 -2.82 9.54 3.43
C THR A 69 -1.43 9.84 4.00
N ASP A 70 -0.79 8.87 4.68
CA ASP A 70 0.59 9.06 5.15
C ASP A 70 1.55 9.24 3.98
N LYS A 71 1.41 8.45 2.90
CA LYS A 71 2.18 8.61 1.66
C LYS A 71 2.04 10.02 1.08
N ALA A 72 0.80 10.49 0.93
CA ALA A 72 0.52 11.80 0.35
C ALA A 72 1.15 12.93 1.19
N VAL A 73 1.07 12.86 2.51
CA VAL A 73 1.70 13.85 3.39
C VAL A 73 3.22 13.80 3.26
N MET A 74 3.81 12.62 3.19
CA MET A 74 5.26 12.47 3.01
C MET A 74 5.72 13.04 1.67
N THR A 75 5.01 12.78 0.57
CA THR A 75 5.28 13.40 -0.73
C THR A 75 5.21 14.92 -0.65
N LEU A 76 4.22 15.47 0.08
CA LEU A 76 4.08 16.92 0.27
C LEU A 76 5.15 17.54 1.19
N THR A 77 5.81 16.78 2.06
CA THR A 77 6.75 17.33 3.04
C THR A 77 8.22 16.98 2.81
N ASP A 78 8.51 15.86 2.17
CA ASP A 78 9.88 15.27 2.11
C ASP A 78 10.42 15.07 0.68
N ASP A 79 9.89 15.78 -0.29
CA ASP A 79 10.13 15.60 -1.75
C ASP A 79 11.45 16.20 -2.25
N MET A 80 12.60 15.86 -1.63
CA MET A 80 13.93 16.21 -2.17
C MET A 80 14.76 14.95 -2.39
N THR A 81 14.63 14.37 -3.59
CA THR A 81 15.27 13.13 -4.00
C THR A 81 16.11 13.32 -5.26
N THR A 82 17.14 12.48 -5.46
CA THR A 82 17.96 12.48 -6.70
C THR A 82 17.22 12.01 -7.93
N VAL A 83 16.18 11.18 -7.73
CA VAL A 83 15.33 10.60 -8.77
C VAL A 83 13.87 10.88 -8.42
N ASP A 84 13.06 11.19 -9.41
CA ASP A 84 11.61 11.38 -9.26
C ASP A 84 10.89 10.75 -10.45
N SER A 85 9.57 10.61 -10.38
CA SER A 85 8.73 10.09 -11.46
C SER A 85 7.85 11.17 -12.05
N ASP A 86 7.57 11.08 -13.35
CA ASP A 86 6.61 11.93 -14.03
C ASP A 86 5.16 11.44 -13.84
N GLN A 87 4.19 12.10 -14.48
CA GLN A 87 2.77 11.75 -14.37
C GLN A 87 2.41 10.39 -15.01
N HIS A 88 3.30 9.83 -15.82
CA HIS A 88 3.13 8.49 -16.42
C HIS A 88 3.81 7.39 -15.58
N GLY A 89 4.48 7.80 -14.49
CA GLY A 89 5.23 6.89 -13.62
C GLY A 89 6.63 6.56 -14.12
N ASP A 90 7.12 7.24 -15.16
CA ASP A 90 8.47 7.06 -15.68
C ASP A 90 9.48 7.75 -14.77
N TYR A 91 10.47 7.00 -14.29
CA TYR A 91 11.50 7.52 -13.40
C TYR A 91 12.61 8.24 -14.17
N GLY A 92 13.07 9.34 -13.60
CA GLY A 92 14.14 10.13 -14.18
C GLY A 92 14.92 10.93 -13.13
N ILE A 93 16.06 11.46 -13.53
CA ILE A 93 16.87 12.34 -12.67
C ILE A 93 16.11 13.62 -12.34
N ASN A 94 15.99 13.92 -11.06
CA ASN A 94 15.42 15.18 -10.58
C ASN A 94 16.39 16.35 -10.85
N LYS A 95 16.17 17.06 -11.96
CA LYS A 95 17.05 18.15 -12.43
C LYS A 95 17.01 19.39 -11.53
N THR A 96 16.01 19.52 -10.69
CA THR A 96 15.94 20.58 -9.69
C THR A 96 16.92 20.34 -8.53
N VAL A 97 17.16 19.07 -8.22
CA VAL A 97 18.12 18.64 -7.19
C VAL A 97 19.49 18.36 -7.76
N VAL A 98 19.55 17.61 -8.86
CA VAL A 98 20.81 17.13 -9.47
C VAL A 98 21.23 18.05 -10.61
N LYS A 99 22.41 18.64 -10.49
CA LYS A 99 23.05 19.48 -11.49
C LYS A 99 23.65 18.67 -12.63
N SER A 100 24.31 17.56 -12.28
CA SER A 100 24.86 16.60 -13.22
C SER A 100 25.02 15.25 -12.55
N TYR A 101 25.03 14.20 -13.36
CA TYR A 101 25.30 12.84 -12.90
C TYR A 101 26.10 12.06 -13.94
N GLU A 102 26.78 11.01 -13.49
CA GLU A 102 27.44 10.03 -14.32
C GLU A 102 26.95 8.65 -13.90
N ARG A 103 26.56 7.80 -14.85
CA ARG A 103 26.31 6.38 -14.69
C ARG A 103 27.53 5.64 -15.18
N ILE A 104 28.21 4.97 -14.28
CA ILE A 104 29.50 4.31 -14.52
C ILE A 104 29.31 2.81 -14.37
N GLU A 105 29.51 2.07 -15.43
CA GLU A 105 29.56 0.60 -15.38
C GLU A 105 30.96 0.17 -14.95
N GLU A 106 31.05 -0.59 -13.88
CA GLU A 106 32.31 -1.12 -13.35
C GLU A 106 32.69 -2.43 -14.05
N GLU A 107 33.98 -2.79 -13.99
CA GLU A 107 34.46 -4.04 -14.62
C GLU A 107 33.79 -5.32 -14.05
N ASN A 108 33.32 -5.28 -12.82
CA ASN A 108 32.59 -6.38 -12.17
C ASN A 108 31.09 -6.39 -12.53
N GLY A 109 30.62 -5.41 -13.32
CA GLY A 109 29.24 -5.25 -13.75
C GLY A 109 28.37 -4.47 -12.77
N ASN A 110 28.89 -3.99 -11.64
CA ASN A 110 28.17 -3.03 -10.80
C ASN A 110 27.96 -1.71 -11.53
N VAL A 111 26.98 -0.92 -11.08
CA VAL A 111 26.75 0.42 -11.62
C VAL A 111 26.86 1.45 -10.50
N THR A 112 27.72 2.43 -10.73
CA THR A 112 27.88 3.58 -9.84
C THR A 112 27.20 4.80 -10.44
N PHE A 113 26.27 5.36 -9.69
CA PHE A 113 25.68 6.68 -9.97
C PHE A 113 26.40 7.73 -9.15
N LYS A 114 27.11 8.63 -9.83
CA LYS A 114 27.81 9.76 -9.21
C LYS A 114 27.03 11.04 -9.48
N PHE A 115 26.61 11.71 -8.43
CA PHE A 115 25.78 12.91 -8.48
C PHE A 115 26.56 14.15 -8.05
N VAL A 116 26.25 15.27 -8.71
CA VAL A 116 26.59 16.62 -8.26
C VAL A 116 25.28 17.37 -8.06
N ILE A 117 25.00 17.87 -6.87
CA ILE A 117 23.78 18.60 -6.56
C ILE A 117 23.84 20.08 -6.97
N ASN A 118 22.66 20.68 -7.15
CA ASN A 118 22.52 22.09 -7.45
C ASN A 118 22.94 22.98 -6.27
N ASP A 119 23.27 24.24 -6.60
CA ASP A 119 23.53 25.27 -5.59
C ASP A 119 22.22 25.78 -4.98
N GLY A 120 22.26 26.14 -3.71
CA GLY A 120 21.17 26.85 -3.04
C GLY A 120 20.00 25.97 -2.56
N LEU A 121 20.15 24.65 -2.56
CA LEU A 121 19.18 23.73 -1.94
C LEU A 121 19.10 24.01 -0.44
N LYS A 122 17.88 24.01 0.11
CA LYS A 122 17.63 24.32 1.52
C LYS A 122 16.54 23.45 2.11
N PHE A 123 16.65 23.18 3.40
CA PHE A 123 15.53 22.74 4.22
C PHE A 123 14.58 23.92 4.53
N ASN A 124 13.40 23.58 5.00
CA ASN A 124 12.36 24.57 5.36
C ASN A 124 12.81 25.55 6.46
N ASN A 125 13.73 25.17 7.34
CA ASN A 125 14.32 26.04 8.37
C ASN A 125 15.43 26.97 7.82
N GLY A 126 15.75 26.88 6.52
CA GLY A 126 16.76 27.70 5.84
C GLY A 126 18.18 27.14 5.86
N GLU A 127 18.42 26.01 6.55
CA GLU A 127 19.72 25.32 6.51
C GLU A 127 20.01 24.82 5.10
N ALA A 128 21.29 24.87 4.71
CA ALA A 128 21.71 24.39 3.41
C ALA A 128 21.65 22.86 3.34
N VAL A 129 21.20 22.34 2.19
CA VAL A 129 21.30 20.92 1.87
C VAL A 129 22.62 20.66 1.18
N THR A 130 23.35 19.65 1.65
CA THR A 130 24.64 19.19 1.13
C THR A 130 24.58 17.74 0.72
N ALA A 131 25.62 17.24 0.06
CA ALA A 131 25.77 15.83 -0.32
C ALA A 131 25.64 14.89 0.89
N GLU A 132 26.12 15.32 2.06
CA GLU A 132 26.01 14.58 3.32
C GLU A 132 24.56 14.22 3.68
N ASN A 133 23.61 15.12 3.41
CA ASN A 133 22.20 14.92 3.73
C ASN A 133 21.58 13.78 2.92
N PHE A 134 22.03 13.57 1.67
CA PHE A 134 21.55 12.48 0.82
C PHE A 134 22.09 11.12 1.26
N VAL A 135 23.38 11.05 1.62
CA VAL A 135 23.98 9.78 2.01
C VAL A 135 23.53 9.31 3.39
N ALA A 136 23.24 10.22 4.30
CA ALA A 136 22.91 9.91 5.70
C ALA A 136 21.68 9.02 5.87
N TRP A 137 20.62 9.20 5.06
CA TRP A 137 19.42 8.36 5.16
C TRP A 137 19.68 6.94 4.66
N THR A 138 20.37 6.79 3.52
CA THR A 138 20.77 5.48 3.00
C THR A 138 21.64 4.72 3.99
N MET A 139 22.59 5.42 4.63
CA MET A 139 23.41 4.83 5.70
C MET A 139 22.57 4.36 6.89
N PHE A 140 21.63 5.17 7.36
CA PHE A 140 20.77 4.83 8.50
C PHE A 140 19.92 3.60 8.21
N VAL A 141 19.20 3.57 7.08
CA VAL A 141 18.33 2.43 6.76
C VAL A 141 19.09 1.13 6.49
N THR A 142 20.38 1.24 6.17
CA THR A 142 21.29 0.10 5.97
C THR A 142 22.02 -0.29 7.25
N SER A 143 22.05 0.55 8.30
CA SER A 143 22.88 0.37 9.49
C SER A 143 22.38 -0.69 10.48
N PRO A 144 23.27 -1.18 11.38
CA PRO A 144 22.85 -1.99 12.53
C PRO A 144 21.82 -1.28 13.42
N ALA A 145 21.97 0.04 13.62
CA ALA A 145 21.05 0.83 14.41
C ALA A 145 19.65 0.84 13.77
N GLY A 146 19.57 1.03 12.45
CA GLY A 146 18.29 0.93 11.71
C GLY A 146 17.66 -0.46 11.84
N LYS A 147 18.47 -1.53 11.70
CA LYS A 147 18.01 -2.92 11.89
C LYS A 147 17.43 -3.14 13.28
N GLU A 148 18.12 -2.72 14.33
CA GLU A 148 17.68 -2.85 15.73
C GLU A 148 16.40 -2.04 16.01
N MET A 149 16.22 -0.91 15.34
CA MET A 149 15.02 -0.06 15.44
C MET A 149 13.84 -0.56 14.60
N GLY A 150 13.96 -1.68 13.89
CA GLY A 150 12.90 -2.27 13.08
C GLY A 150 12.76 -1.68 11.69
N VAL A 151 13.84 -1.15 11.11
CA VAL A 151 13.83 -0.72 9.69
C VAL A 151 13.64 -1.93 8.79
N VAL A 152 12.57 -1.87 7.97
CA VAL A 152 12.15 -2.94 7.05
C VAL A 152 12.74 -2.81 5.63
N SER A 153 13.51 -1.75 5.36
CA SER A 153 14.14 -1.55 4.06
C SER A 153 15.14 -2.65 3.73
N ALA A 154 15.02 -3.23 2.53
CA ALA A 154 15.94 -4.24 1.99
C ALA A 154 17.08 -3.63 1.14
N THR A 155 17.25 -2.32 1.14
CA THR A 155 18.26 -1.60 0.35
C THR A 155 19.68 -2.17 0.50
N TYR A 156 20.00 -2.69 1.69
CA TYR A 156 21.33 -3.29 1.97
C TYR A 156 21.68 -4.45 1.02
N ASN A 157 20.69 -5.20 0.51
CA ASN A 157 20.92 -6.35 -0.36
C ASN A 157 21.51 -5.96 -1.74
N MET A 158 21.15 -4.78 -2.23
CA MET A 158 21.62 -4.27 -3.52
C MET A 158 22.89 -3.42 -3.44
N LEU A 159 23.41 -3.19 -2.24
CA LEU A 159 24.59 -2.39 -2.00
C LEU A 159 25.82 -3.27 -1.75
N PRO A 160 26.91 -3.17 -2.54
CA PRO A 160 28.14 -3.88 -2.25
C PRO A 160 28.63 -3.62 -0.81
N GLY A 161 28.80 -4.69 -0.01
CA GLY A 161 29.13 -4.59 1.41
C GLY A 161 27.97 -4.15 2.32
N GLY A 162 26.77 -4.01 1.80
CA GLY A 162 25.59 -3.55 2.55
C GLY A 162 25.18 -4.51 3.66
N LEU A 163 25.22 -5.82 3.42
CA LEU A 163 24.89 -6.84 4.43
C LEU A 163 25.93 -6.86 5.57
N ALA A 164 27.23 -6.79 5.26
CA ALA A 164 28.28 -6.71 6.26
C ALA A 164 28.14 -5.46 7.13
N TYR A 165 27.81 -4.31 6.53
CA TYR A 165 27.52 -3.08 7.26
C TYR A 165 26.28 -3.24 8.16
N ARG A 166 25.17 -3.78 7.63
CA ARG A 166 23.93 -3.99 8.39
C ARG A 166 24.10 -4.94 9.59
N ASN A 167 24.97 -5.92 9.47
CA ASN A 167 25.27 -6.87 10.55
C ASN A 167 26.31 -6.33 11.56
N GLY A 168 26.87 -5.14 11.34
CA GLY A 168 27.91 -4.56 12.21
C GLY A 168 29.28 -5.21 12.07
N GLU A 169 29.53 -5.94 10.99
CA GLU A 169 30.83 -6.51 10.67
C GLU A 169 31.84 -5.43 10.26
N THR A 170 31.33 -4.32 9.77
CA THR A 170 32.06 -3.09 9.48
C THR A 170 31.20 -1.87 9.86
N ASN A 171 31.86 -0.75 10.17
CA ASN A 171 31.21 0.54 10.39
C ASN A 171 31.26 1.46 9.15
N VAL A 172 31.81 0.97 8.03
CA VAL A 172 31.94 1.69 6.76
C VAL A 172 31.02 1.08 5.72
N LEU A 173 30.16 1.89 5.11
CA LEU A 173 29.33 1.51 3.97
C LEU A 173 30.08 1.83 2.67
N SER A 174 30.71 0.81 2.08
CA SER A 174 31.58 0.96 0.90
C SER A 174 30.85 1.31 -0.39
N ALA A 175 29.57 0.93 -0.50
CA ALA A 175 28.74 1.23 -1.67
C ALA A 175 28.43 2.72 -1.84
N VAL A 176 28.62 3.53 -0.82
CA VAL A 176 28.31 4.97 -0.85
C VAL A 176 29.58 5.77 -0.63
N ARG A 177 29.76 6.86 -1.39
CA ARG A 177 30.91 7.75 -1.29
C ARG A 177 30.48 9.19 -1.13
N LEU A 178 31.21 9.96 -0.34
CA LEU A 178 31.04 11.38 -0.12
C LEU A 178 32.34 12.11 -0.48
N TYR A 179 32.39 12.76 -1.65
CA TYR A 179 33.62 13.39 -2.17
C TYR A 179 33.84 14.81 -1.66
N ASP A 180 32.76 15.58 -1.59
CA ASP A 180 32.74 16.97 -1.12
C ASP A 180 31.31 17.39 -0.73
N GLU A 181 31.09 18.68 -0.42
CA GLU A 181 29.77 19.20 0.01
C GLU A 181 28.65 19.02 -1.03
N LYS A 182 28.99 18.72 -2.30
CA LYS A 182 28.01 18.64 -3.41
C LYS A 182 28.07 17.34 -4.18
N THR A 183 29.12 16.54 -3.97
CA THR A 183 29.40 15.38 -4.79
C THR A 183 29.37 14.11 -3.94
N PHE A 184 28.57 13.15 -4.33
CA PHE A 184 28.49 11.83 -3.74
C PHE A 184 28.18 10.77 -4.79
N SER A 185 28.28 9.50 -4.44
CA SER A 185 27.86 8.40 -5.30
C SER A 185 27.25 7.26 -4.52
N ILE A 186 26.47 6.45 -5.25
CA ILE A 186 25.95 5.18 -4.78
C ILE A 186 26.25 4.12 -5.84
N THR A 187 26.76 2.96 -5.40
CA THR A 187 27.04 1.80 -6.26
C THR A 187 25.97 0.75 -6.02
N ILE A 188 25.36 0.27 -7.08
CA ILE A 188 24.38 -0.81 -7.08
C ILE A 188 25.08 -2.08 -7.59
N ALA A 189 24.96 -3.17 -6.85
CA ALA A 189 25.52 -4.46 -7.22
C ALA A 189 24.79 -5.06 -8.42
N LYS A 190 25.50 -5.63 -9.37
CA LYS A 190 24.90 -6.44 -10.44
C LYS A 190 24.33 -7.72 -9.88
N THR A 191 25.02 -8.30 -8.90
CA THR A 191 24.68 -9.60 -8.32
C THR A 191 24.61 -9.45 -6.82
N GLY A 192 23.60 -10.03 -6.18
CA GLY A 192 23.49 -10.09 -4.74
C GLY A 192 24.66 -10.82 -4.09
N GLU A 193 24.76 -10.75 -2.77
CA GLU A 193 25.82 -11.44 -2.01
C GLU A 193 25.72 -12.98 -2.13
N ASP A 194 24.54 -13.50 -2.49
CA ASP A 194 24.31 -14.90 -2.86
C ASP A 194 24.94 -15.31 -4.20
N GLY A 195 25.37 -14.34 -5.01
CA GLY A 195 25.98 -14.53 -6.33
C GLY A 195 24.97 -14.87 -7.44
N GLU A 196 23.68 -14.91 -7.15
CA GLU A 196 22.65 -15.36 -8.10
C GLU A 196 21.69 -14.26 -8.52
N THR A 197 21.37 -13.30 -7.64
CA THR A 197 20.36 -12.26 -7.89
C THR A 197 20.96 -11.05 -8.58
N SER A 198 20.41 -10.63 -9.70
CA SER A 198 20.79 -9.36 -10.34
C SER A 198 19.94 -8.21 -9.79
N TYR A 199 20.60 -7.16 -9.31
CA TYR A 199 19.96 -5.94 -8.82
C TYR A 199 19.95 -4.80 -9.84
N LEU A 200 20.32 -5.07 -11.10
CA LEU A 200 20.22 -4.12 -12.20
C LEU A 200 19.10 -4.55 -13.15
N PRO A 201 17.85 -4.33 -12.74
CA PRO A 201 16.72 -4.72 -13.56
C PRO A 201 16.56 -3.83 -14.78
N TYR A 202 15.87 -4.35 -15.77
CA TYR A 202 15.60 -3.81 -17.08
C TYR A 202 15.31 -2.29 -17.12
N TYR A 203 14.56 -1.74 -16.19
CA TYR A 203 14.20 -0.33 -16.17
C TYR A 203 14.33 0.33 -14.78
N TYR A 204 15.06 -0.30 -13.88
CA TYR A 204 15.05 0.10 -12.47
C TYR A 204 16.35 0.62 -11.94
N ASP A 205 17.47 0.44 -12.62
CA ASP A 205 18.77 0.76 -12.03
C ASP A 205 18.80 2.19 -11.47
N ILE A 206 18.15 3.13 -12.16
CA ILE A 206 18.05 4.52 -11.71
C ILE A 206 17.20 4.68 -10.45
N THR A 207 16.20 3.84 -10.24
CA THR A 207 15.33 3.94 -9.05
C THR A 207 16.07 3.55 -7.78
N TYR A 208 17.02 2.61 -7.88
CA TYR A 208 17.88 2.25 -6.77
C TYR A 208 18.91 3.33 -6.42
N ALA A 209 19.15 4.28 -7.32
CA ALA A 209 19.94 5.46 -7.08
C ALA A 209 19.14 6.63 -6.48
N ALA A 210 17.86 6.44 -6.17
CA ALA A 210 17.03 7.43 -5.50
C ALA A 210 17.49 7.60 -4.05
N MET A 211 18.08 8.76 -3.76
CA MET A 211 18.56 9.13 -2.44
C MET A 211 17.83 10.38 -1.97
N GLN A 212 17.27 10.31 -0.77
CA GLN A 212 16.50 11.39 -0.15
C GLN A 212 17.38 12.25 0.75
N ALA A 213 17.28 13.55 0.65
CA ALA A 213 17.95 14.46 1.57
C ALA A 213 17.23 14.52 2.92
N VAL A 214 17.96 14.29 4.01
CA VAL A 214 17.45 14.42 5.38
C VAL A 214 18.33 15.33 6.23
N ASN A 215 17.73 16.03 7.18
CA ASN A 215 18.46 16.83 8.14
C ASN A 215 18.99 15.93 9.26
N LEU A 216 20.33 15.87 9.41
CA LEU A 216 20.97 14.97 10.37
C LEU A 216 20.62 15.33 11.83
N THR A 217 20.61 16.63 12.16
CA THR A 217 20.25 17.08 13.50
C THR A 217 18.82 16.73 13.87
N TYR A 218 17.89 16.90 12.94
CA TYR A 218 16.49 16.54 13.15
C TYR A 218 16.31 15.04 13.38
N TRP A 219 16.97 14.19 12.56
CA TRP A 219 16.76 12.74 12.63
C TRP A 219 17.62 12.04 13.67
N PHE A 220 18.87 12.49 13.88
CA PHE A 220 19.83 11.76 14.70
C PHE A 220 20.28 12.54 15.94
N GLY A 221 19.98 13.84 16.03
CA GLY A 221 20.40 14.73 17.10
C GLY A 221 21.68 15.51 16.79
N GLU A 222 22.07 16.35 17.72
CA GLU A 222 23.21 17.24 17.58
C GLU A 222 24.56 16.50 17.46
N GLY A 223 25.45 17.07 16.64
CA GLY A 223 26.84 16.68 16.54
C GLY A 223 27.12 15.49 15.62
N TRP A 224 26.10 14.91 14.97
CA TRP A 224 26.29 13.88 13.96
C TRP A 224 26.71 14.46 12.62
N SER A 225 27.66 13.79 11.97
CA SER A 225 28.08 14.05 10.59
C SER A 225 28.56 12.76 9.92
N VAL A 226 28.69 12.80 8.59
CA VAL A 226 29.21 11.70 7.78
C VAL A 226 30.63 12.04 7.31
N LYS A 227 31.50 11.05 7.33
CA LYS A 227 32.87 11.12 6.79
C LYS A 227 33.07 10.02 5.76
N ASP A 228 34.00 10.25 4.84
CA ASP A 228 34.49 9.28 3.87
C ASP A 228 36.00 9.07 4.12
N ASP A 229 36.44 7.82 4.25
CA ASP A 229 37.86 7.47 4.54
C ASP A 229 38.63 7.04 3.28
N GLY A 230 37.97 7.08 2.12
CA GLY A 230 38.54 6.57 0.86
C GLY A 230 38.04 5.19 0.48
N GLU A 231 37.48 4.44 1.43
CA GLU A 231 36.88 3.11 1.21
C GLU A 231 35.34 3.18 1.23
N GLY A 232 34.76 4.14 1.96
CA GLY A 232 33.31 4.35 2.06
C GLY A 232 32.94 5.38 3.12
N VAL A 233 31.65 5.46 3.43
CA VAL A 233 31.11 6.44 4.38
C VAL A 233 30.83 5.82 5.75
N TYR A 234 30.99 6.64 6.80
CA TYR A 234 30.69 6.26 8.19
C TYR A 234 30.20 7.46 9.00
N PHE A 235 29.38 7.19 10.01
CA PHE A 235 28.93 8.23 10.95
C PHE A 235 30.01 8.58 11.97
N VAL A 236 30.11 9.88 12.28
CA VAL A 236 30.91 10.39 13.41
C VAL A 236 30.05 11.35 14.23
N ASN A 237 30.36 11.41 15.53
CA ASN A 237 29.70 12.36 16.45
C ASN A 237 30.77 13.24 17.11
N ALA A 238 30.48 14.55 17.25
CA ALA A 238 31.40 15.51 17.84
C ALA A 238 31.81 15.18 19.29
N ASP A 239 30.95 14.50 20.03
CA ASP A 239 31.20 14.05 21.41
C ASP A 239 31.77 12.64 21.47
N GLY A 240 32.09 12.00 20.32
CA GLY A 240 32.62 10.67 20.23
C GLY A 240 31.62 9.55 20.53
N LYS A 241 30.33 9.79 20.40
CA LYS A 241 29.28 8.76 20.55
C LYS A 241 29.32 7.80 19.35
N GLU A 242 28.99 6.53 19.59
CA GLU A 242 28.77 5.54 18.54
C GLU A 242 27.37 5.67 17.97
N PHE A 243 27.19 5.39 16.66
CA PHE A 243 25.89 5.42 15.99
C PHE A 243 25.13 4.12 16.25
N THR A 244 24.31 4.11 17.29
CA THR A 244 23.55 2.94 17.77
C THR A 244 22.09 3.30 17.99
N ALA A 245 21.20 2.31 18.04
CA ALA A 245 19.80 2.51 18.38
C ALA A 245 19.61 3.21 19.75
N GLU A 246 20.50 2.96 20.72
CA GLU A 246 20.46 3.63 22.02
C GLU A 246 20.76 5.13 21.92
N THR A 247 21.71 5.53 21.06
CA THR A 247 22.17 6.94 20.97
C THR A 247 21.28 7.83 20.13
N ILE A 248 20.53 7.26 19.14
CA ILE A 248 19.71 8.02 18.21
C ILE A 248 18.20 7.75 18.37
N GLY A 249 17.81 6.66 19.06
CA GLY A 249 16.46 6.12 19.01
C GLY A 249 15.35 7.06 19.50
N GLU A 250 15.61 7.85 20.56
CA GLU A 250 14.66 8.85 21.05
C GLU A 250 14.41 9.94 19.99
N THR A 251 15.48 10.42 19.34
CA THR A 251 15.37 11.48 18.31
C THR A 251 14.67 10.97 17.07
N VAL A 252 15.05 9.77 16.58
CA VAL A 252 14.38 9.16 15.43
C VAL A 252 12.90 8.93 15.71
N THR A 253 12.54 8.42 16.88
CA THR A 253 11.14 8.19 17.26
C THR A 253 10.37 9.51 17.35
N ALA A 254 10.97 10.55 17.95
CA ALA A 254 10.35 11.87 18.01
C ALA A 254 10.13 12.48 16.62
N GLY A 255 11.10 12.35 15.71
CA GLY A 255 11.01 12.81 14.33
C GLY A 255 9.96 12.03 13.52
N ARG A 256 9.89 10.72 13.73
CA ARG A 256 8.93 9.83 13.08
C ARG A 256 7.48 10.20 13.38
N PHE A 257 7.15 10.50 14.63
CA PHE A 257 5.78 10.80 15.08
C PHE A 257 5.55 12.27 15.43
N ALA A 258 6.33 13.16 14.85
CA ALA A 258 6.16 14.60 15.08
C ALA A 258 4.79 15.10 14.58
N THR A 259 4.15 15.94 15.38
CA THR A 259 2.84 16.55 15.04
C THR A 259 2.97 17.94 14.42
N GLY A 260 4.19 18.40 14.16
CA GLY A 260 4.56 19.68 13.57
C GLY A 260 6.06 19.93 13.73
N ASN A 261 6.55 21.08 13.26
CA ASN A 261 7.93 21.51 13.39
C ASN A 261 8.98 20.53 12.83
N ARG A 262 8.62 19.81 11.77
CA ARG A 262 9.56 18.93 11.05
C ARG A 262 10.57 19.75 10.27
N VAL A 263 11.80 19.27 10.19
CA VAL A 263 12.83 19.83 9.30
C VAL A 263 12.91 18.98 8.04
N THR A 264 12.29 19.47 6.98
CA THR A 264 12.07 18.76 5.72
C THR A 264 12.34 19.68 4.52
N ALA A 265 12.36 19.13 3.32
CA ALA A 265 12.74 19.86 2.11
C ALA A 265 11.68 19.82 1.01
N GLY A 266 10.49 19.30 1.28
CA GLY A 266 9.38 19.22 0.32
C GLY A 266 8.61 20.54 0.14
N PRO A 267 7.56 20.52 -0.71
CA PRO A 267 6.79 21.71 -1.08
C PRO A 267 5.98 22.35 0.07
N TYR A 268 5.64 21.57 1.08
CA TYR A 268 4.86 22.05 2.22
C TYR A 268 5.52 21.68 3.56
N ASN A 269 5.19 22.43 4.59
CA ASN A 269 5.56 22.19 5.99
C ASN A 269 4.38 21.55 6.71
N LEU A 270 4.61 20.50 7.49
CA LEU A 270 3.63 20.01 8.45
C LEU A 270 3.54 21.01 9.63
N VAL A 271 2.43 21.77 9.68
CA VAL A 271 2.17 22.75 10.74
C VAL A 271 1.60 22.06 11.97
N SER A 272 0.60 21.20 11.76
CA SER A 272 -0.01 20.42 12.84
C SER A 272 -0.65 19.13 12.33
N PHE A 273 -0.66 18.13 13.20
CA PHE A 273 -1.45 16.91 13.09
C PHE A 273 -2.21 16.69 14.40
N ASP A 274 -3.52 16.69 14.34
CA ASP A 274 -4.38 16.39 15.50
C ASP A 274 -4.68 14.89 15.56
N GLN A 275 -4.18 14.22 16.59
CA GLN A 275 -4.32 12.77 16.74
C GLN A 275 -5.75 12.30 16.99
N SER A 276 -6.65 13.19 17.44
CA SER A 276 -8.03 12.83 17.76
C SER A 276 -8.95 12.96 16.55
N SER A 277 -8.83 14.04 15.79
CA SER A 277 -9.61 14.30 14.57
C SER A 277 -8.93 13.78 13.31
N ARG A 278 -7.64 13.45 13.38
CA ARG A 278 -6.76 13.12 12.25
C ARG A 278 -6.63 14.23 11.21
N GLU A 279 -6.93 15.46 11.62
CA GLU A 279 -6.74 16.65 10.79
C GLU A 279 -5.26 16.98 10.64
N ILE A 280 -4.84 17.26 9.41
CA ILE A 280 -3.48 17.63 9.05
C ILE A 280 -3.52 19.01 8.44
N VAL A 281 -2.64 19.90 8.92
CA VAL A 281 -2.48 21.26 8.38
C VAL A 281 -1.09 21.40 7.78
N LEU A 282 -1.06 21.79 6.50
CA LEU A 282 0.15 22.00 5.73
C LEU A 282 0.18 23.45 5.22
N GLU A 283 1.36 24.08 5.25
CA GLU A 283 1.60 25.43 4.68
C GLU A 283 2.84 25.41 3.79
N VAL A 284 2.84 26.23 2.74
CA VAL A 284 3.92 26.28 1.75
C VAL A 284 5.29 26.44 2.40
N ASN A 285 6.25 25.67 1.91
CA ASN A 285 7.67 25.83 2.20
C ASN A 285 8.27 26.86 1.24
N GLU A 286 8.52 28.07 1.71
CA GLU A 286 9.10 29.16 0.90
C GLU A 286 10.53 28.85 0.40
N ASN A 287 11.22 27.89 1.03
CA ASN A 287 12.56 27.45 0.64
C ASN A 287 12.56 26.33 -0.42
N TYR A 288 11.37 25.80 -0.78
CA TYR A 288 11.27 24.73 -1.76
C TYR A 288 11.76 25.16 -3.13
N ASN A 289 12.62 24.37 -3.73
CA ASN A 289 13.23 24.69 -5.02
C ASN A 289 12.33 24.37 -6.22
N GLY A 290 11.30 23.55 -6.04
CA GLY A 290 10.42 23.01 -7.06
C GLY A 290 10.59 21.50 -7.22
N ASN A 291 9.61 20.82 -7.83
CA ASN A 291 9.70 19.41 -8.18
C ASN A 291 10.71 19.20 -9.35
N PHE A 292 10.76 17.99 -9.91
CA PHE A 292 11.68 17.63 -11.00
C PHE A 292 11.58 18.55 -12.24
N GLU A 293 10.47 19.24 -12.45
CA GLU A 293 10.26 20.26 -13.50
C GLU A 293 10.45 21.71 -13.02
N GLY A 294 10.73 21.90 -11.73
CA GLY A 294 10.84 23.23 -11.11
C GLY A 294 9.50 23.85 -10.71
N GLN A 295 8.40 23.05 -10.73
CA GLN A 295 7.07 23.51 -10.32
C GLN A 295 7.00 23.73 -8.81
N LYS A 296 6.42 24.87 -8.39
CA LYS A 296 6.20 25.25 -6.99
C LYS A 296 4.72 25.36 -6.66
N PRO A 297 4.32 25.15 -5.40
CA PRO A 297 2.91 25.24 -5.00
C PRO A 297 2.31 26.63 -5.25
N GLY A 298 1.12 26.68 -5.89
CA GLY A 298 0.30 27.88 -6.00
C GLY A 298 -0.72 28.05 -4.87
N ILE A 299 -1.04 26.97 -4.13
CA ILE A 299 -1.99 26.96 -3.01
C ILE A 299 -1.21 27.10 -1.70
N GLN A 300 -1.51 28.12 -0.90
CA GLN A 300 -0.73 28.47 0.29
C GLN A 300 -0.92 27.54 1.48
N LYS A 301 -2.12 26.97 1.61
CA LYS A 301 -2.47 26.14 2.76
C LYS A 301 -3.35 24.97 2.35
N LEU A 302 -2.98 23.79 2.82
CA LEU A 302 -3.77 22.58 2.69
C LEU A 302 -4.23 22.12 4.07
N VAL A 303 -5.48 21.65 4.14
CA VAL A 303 -6.01 20.95 5.31
C VAL A 303 -6.51 19.60 4.82
N ILE A 304 -5.98 18.50 5.35
CA ILE A 304 -6.41 17.16 5.00
C ILE A 304 -7.28 16.64 6.15
N VAL A 305 -8.48 16.16 5.81
CA VAL A 305 -9.46 15.67 6.78
C VAL A 305 -9.94 14.28 6.40
N LYS A 306 -10.17 13.45 7.41
CA LYS A 306 -10.83 12.14 7.23
C LYS A 306 -12.30 12.34 6.89
N THR A 307 -12.76 11.65 5.88
CA THR A 307 -14.18 11.58 5.47
C THR A 307 -14.75 10.18 5.70
N SER A 308 -16.07 10.07 5.67
CA SER A 308 -16.79 8.80 5.62
C SER A 308 -17.85 8.85 4.53
N GLU A 309 -18.21 7.68 3.97
CA GLU A 309 -19.25 7.55 2.94
C GLU A 309 -20.56 8.24 3.35
N ASP A 310 -20.95 8.14 4.63
CA ASP A 310 -22.19 8.74 5.14
C ASP A 310 -22.21 10.28 5.15
N THR A 311 -21.05 10.94 5.18
CA THR A 311 -20.95 12.37 5.42
C THR A 311 -20.31 13.16 4.28
N VAL A 312 -19.57 12.50 3.40
CA VAL A 312 -18.76 13.18 2.37
C VAL A 312 -19.57 14.04 1.42
N MET A 313 -20.76 13.59 0.99
CA MET A 313 -21.62 14.36 0.10
C MET A 313 -22.13 15.65 0.75
N ASP A 314 -22.47 15.61 2.04
CA ASP A 314 -22.84 16.80 2.80
C ASP A 314 -21.65 17.75 2.98
N MET A 315 -20.44 17.22 3.21
CA MET A 315 -19.22 18.00 3.36
C MET A 315 -18.84 18.73 2.04
N ILE A 316 -19.00 18.08 0.89
CA ILE A 316 -18.80 18.69 -0.44
C ILE A 316 -19.85 19.77 -0.66
N THR A 317 -21.14 19.47 -0.47
CA THR A 317 -22.25 20.37 -0.72
C THR A 317 -22.20 21.63 0.13
N THR A 318 -21.76 21.49 1.39
CA THR A 318 -21.61 22.62 2.32
C THR A 318 -20.26 23.32 2.18
N GLY A 319 -19.35 22.82 1.33
CA GLY A 319 -18.01 23.36 1.13
C GLY A 319 -17.08 23.16 2.32
N GLN A 320 -17.34 22.21 3.21
CA GLN A 320 -16.41 21.83 4.28
C GLN A 320 -15.14 21.23 3.70
N ILE A 321 -15.26 20.41 2.65
CA ILE A 321 -14.16 19.96 1.78
C ILE A 321 -14.34 20.55 0.39
N GLN A 322 -13.22 20.84 -0.28
CA GLN A 322 -13.21 21.34 -1.64
C GLN A 322 -12.72 20.29 -2.65
N ILE A 323 -11.74 19.47 -2.27
CA ILE A 323 -11.26 18.37 -3.08
C ILE A 323 -11.65 17.07 -2.38
N TYR A 324 -12.24 16.16 -3.13
CA TYR A 324 -12.42 14.78 -2.71
C TYR A 324 -11.84 13.88 -3.81
N SER A 325 -10.70 13.28 -3.47
CA SER A 325 -9.85 12.54 -4.39
C SER A 325 -10.25 11.07 -4.43
N GLN A 326 -10.07 10.43 -5.61
CA GLN A 326 -10.15 8.99 -5.81
C GLN A 326 -11.49 8.36 -5.39
N ILE A 327 -12.60 8.99 -5.76
CA ILE A 327 -13.93 8.42 -5.55
C ILE A 327 -14.02 7.11 -6.34
N ALA A 328 -14.22 6.00 -5.65
CA ALA A 328 -14.22 4.65 -6.22
C ALA A 328 -15.62 4.05 -6.36
N ASP A 329 -16.56 4.42 -5.49
CA ASP A 329 -17.95 3.95 -5.56
C ASP A 329 -18.73 4.69 -6.65
N GLY A 330 -19.30 3.95 -7.59
CA GLY A 330 -20.04 4.54 -8.71
C GLY A 330 -21.29 5.30 -8.30
N SER A 331 -21.90 5.00 -7.15
CA SER A 331 -23.06 5.74 -6.64
C SER A 331 -22.64 7.11 -6.11
N GLU A 332 -21.49 7.18 -5.44
CA GLU A 332 -20.89 8.46 -4.99
C GLU A 332 -20.48 9.31 -6.20
N VAL A 333 -19.85 8.69 -7.22
CA VAL A 333 -19.51 9.39 -8.47
C VAL A 333 -20.76 10.00 -9.10
N ASN A 334 -21.82 9.22 -9.26
CA ASN A 334 -23.08 9.72 -9.82
C ASN A 334 -23.66 10.85 -8.98
N ALA A 335 -23.65 10.74 -7.65
CA ALA A 335 -24.13 11.79 -6.74
C ALA A 335 -23.34 13.10 -6.92
N VAL A 336 -22.02 13.04 -7.04
CA VAL A 336 -21.17 14.21 -7.31
C VAL A 336 -21.49 14.83 -8.67
N MET A 337 -21.63 13.99 -9.71
CA MET A 337 -21.99 14.48 -11.06
C MET A 337 -23.35 15.18 -11.07
N ASP A 338 -24.36 14.63 -10.36
CA ASP A 338 -25.68 15.24 -10.21
C ASP A 338 -25.60 16.61 -9.50
N LEU A 339 -24.76 16.75 -8.46
CA LEU A 339 -24.54 18.02 -7.76
C LEU A 339 -23.92 19.09 -8.67
N ILE A 340 -22.98 18.69 -9.53
CA ILE A 340 -22.34 19.58 -10.53
C ILE A 340 -23.35 19.98 -11.60
N GLU A 341 -24.10 19.04 -12.19
CA GLU A 341 -25.09 19.30 -13.23
C GLU A 341 -26.23 20.19 -12.72
N ALA A 342 -26.67 19.96 -11.51
CA ALA A 342 -27.68 20.82 -10.85
C ALA A 342 -27.17 22.21 -10.48
N GLY A 343 -25.86 22.48 -10.60
CA GLY A 343 -25.24 23.73 -10.16
C GLY A 343 -25.27 23.93 -8.65
N THR A 344 -25.45 22.86 -7.87
CA THR A 344 -25.44 22.91 -6.40
C THR A 344 -24.01 23.16 -5.89
N ILE A 345 -23.01 22.60 -6.58
CA ILE A 345 -21.60 22.86 -6.34
C ILE A 345 -20.96 23.43 -7.61
N ASN A 346 -20.03 24.38 -7.42
CA ASN A 346 -19.25 24.96 -8.52
C ASN A 346 -17.89 24.27 -8.62
N SER A 347 -17.89 23.07 -9.21
CA SER A 347 -16.74 22.17 -9.26
C SER A 347 -16.58 21.54 -10.62
N SER A 348 -15.39 21.02 -10.89
CA SER A 348 -15.03 20.18 -12.02
C SER A 348 -14.55 18.82 -11.52
N THR A 349 -14.34 17.87 -12.44
CA THR A 349 -13.82 16.54 -12.13
C THR A 349 -12.58 16.20 -12.95
N SER A 350 -11.66 15.47 -12.36
CA SER A 350 -10.63 14.69 -13.03
C SER A 350 -11.07 13.23 -13.07
N GLN A 351 -10.89 12.56 -14.19
CA GLN A 351 -11.33 11.17 -14.39
C GLN A 351 -10.18 10.39 -15.02
N TYR A 352 -9.80 9.27 -14.40
CA TYR A 352 -8.67 8.46 -14.85
C TYR A 352 -8.81 7.02 -14.41
N ASP A 353 -8.14 6.10 -15.11
CA ASP A 353 -8.13 4.69 -14.77
C ASP A 353 -7.40 4.46 -13.43
N ARG A 354 -7.96 3.64 -12.57
CA ARG A 354 -7.26 3.20 -11.37
C ARG A 354 -6.03 2.37 -11.74
N ALA A 355 -4.87 2.71 -11.19
CA ALA A 355 -3.68 1.88 -11.26
C ALA A 355 -3.80 0.66 -10.32
N GLY A 356 -4.75 -0.22 -10.57
CA GLY A 356 -5.02 -1.37 -9.73
C GLY A 356 -6.40 -1.98 -9.96
N TYR A 357 -6.78 -2.93 -9.10
CA TYR A 357 -8.07 -3.61 -9.18
C TYR A 357 -8.54 -4.13 -7.82
N GLY A 358 -9.86 -4.31 -7.67
CA GLY A 358 -10.45 -5.06 -6.58
C GLY A 358 -10.47 -6.55 -6.91
N TYR A 359 -10.26 -7.41 -5.91
CA TYR A 359 -10.18 -8.87 -6.08
C TYR A 359 -10.66 -9.64 -4.85
N PHE A 360 -10.89 -10.92 -5.01
CA PHE A 360 -10.77 -11.87 -3.93
C PHE A 360 -9.63 -12.85 -4.22
N GLY A 361 -8.84 -13.14 -3.19
CA GLY A 361 -7.68 -14.01 -3.28
C GLY A 361 -7.84 -15.25 -2.41
N PHE A 362 -7.03 -16.26 -2.70
CA PHE A 362 -7.05 -17.54 -2.01
C PHE A 362 -5.75 -17.76 -1.23
N ALA A 363 -5.84 -18.47 -0.10
CA ALA A 363 -4.69 -19.16 0.47
C ALA A 363 -4.55 -20.50 -0.28
N CYS A 364 -3.55 -20.58 -1.16
CA CYS A 364 -3.42 -21.68 -2.12
C CYS A 364 -2.79 -22.95 -1.52
N ASP A 365 -2.53 -22.97 -0.24
CA ASP A 365 -2.02 -24.11 0.54
C ASP A 365 -3.03 -24.66 1.55
N LEU A 366 -4.28 -24.14 1.58
CA LEU A 366 -5.26 -24.47 2.62
C LEU A 366 -6.57 -24.98 2.05
N GLY A 367 -7.00 -26.19 2.48
CA GLY A 367 -8.30 -26.73 2.13
C GLY A 367 -8.54 -26.87 0.63
N PRO A 368 -9.76 -26.70 0.12
CA PRO A 368 -10.06 -26.89 -1.31
C PRO A 368 -9.37 -25.89 -2.23
N THR A 369 -8.96 -24.73 -1.71
CA THR A 369 -8.28 -23.71 -2.51
C THR A 369 -6.84 -24.04 -2.88
N GLN A 370 -6.27 -25.15 -2.41
CA GLN A 370 -4.99 -25.67 -2.91
C GLN A 370 -5.09 -26.22 -4.34
N PHE A 371 -6.30 -26.57 -4.82
CA PHE A 371 -6.50 -27.08 -6.18
C PHE A 371 -6.80 -25.94 -7.15
N ALA A 372 -6.00 -25.80 -8.22
CA ALA A 372 -6.20 -24.73 -9.22
C ALA A 372 -7.58 -24.84 -9.89
N GLU A 373 -8.01 -26.07 -10.23
CA GLU A 373 -9.33 -26.33 -10.83
C GLU A 373 -10.47 -25.90 -9.89
N PHE A 374 -10.29 -26.02 -8.58
CA PHE A 374 -11.27 -25.53 -7.61
C PHE A 374 -11.35 -24.00 -7.62
N ARG A 375 -10.22 -23.28 -7.62
CA ARG A 375 -10.17 -21.82 -7.70
C ARG A 375 -10.80 -21.31 -9.01
N GLN A 376 -10.46 -21.97 -10.13
CA GLN A 376 -11.07 -21.69 -11.44
C GLN A 376 -12.59 -21.94 -11.44
N ALA A 377 -13.04 -23.04 -10.81
CA ALA A 377 -14.47 -23.31 -10.68
C ALA A 377 -15.20 -22.17 -9.92
N VAL A 378 -14.62 -21.69 -8.84
CA VAL A 378 -15.20 -20.57 -8.08
C VAL A 378 -15.29 -19.29 -8.93
N ALA A 379 -14.29 -19.02 -9.77
CA ALA A 379 -14.31 -17.88 -10.70
C ALA A 379 -15.47 -18.00 -11.73
N TYR A 380 -15.73 -19.18 -12.27
CA TYR A 380 -16.86 -19.41 -13.20
C TYR A 380 -18.24 -19.34 -12.53
N LEU A 381 -18.33 -19.35 -11.20
CA LEU A 381 -19.61 -19.21 -10.46
C LEU A 381 -20.02 -17.75 -10.22
N LEU A 382 -19.18 -16.78 -10.54
CA LEU A 382 -19.45 -15.36 -10.39
C LEU A 382 -19.59 -14.67 -11.74
N ASP A 383 -20.72 -14.00 -11.98
CA ASP A 383 -20.85 -13.06 -13.09
C ASP A 383 -20.10 -11.77 -12.74
N ARG A 384 -18.81 -11.70 -13.14
CA ARG A 384 -17.96 -10.55 -12.85
C ARG A 384 -18.33 -9.31 -13.65
N VAL A 385 -18.97 -9.49 -14.82
CA VAL A 385 -19.46 -8.37 -15.62
C VAL A 385 -20.63 -7.70 -14.90
N GLU A 386 -21.62 -8.50 -14.44
CA GLU A 386 -22.71 -7.98 -13.63
C GLU A 386 -22.22 -7.38 -12.30
N PHE A 387 -21.21 -8.03 -11.67
CA PHE A 387 -20.58 -7.53 -10.46
C PHE A 387 -19.97 -6.14 -10.67
N ALA A 388 -19.13 -5.96 -11.69
CA ALA A 388 -18.48 -4.70 -12.00
C ALA A 388 -19.51 -3.61 -12.37
N GLN A 389 -20.52 -3.97 -13.16
CA GLN A 389 -21.61 -3.04 -13.50
C GLN A 389 -22.41 -2.61 -12.26
N THR A 390 -22.67 -3.53 -11.34
CA THR A 390 -23.42 -3.26 -10.11
C THR A 390 -22.62 -2.39 -9.15
N PHE A 391 -21.34 -2.68 -8.95
CA PHE A 391 -20.46 -1.94 -8.05
C PHE A 391 -20.06 -0.59 -8.63
N CYS A 392 -19.47 -0.58 -9.83
CA CYS A 392 -18.94 0.63 -10.46
C CYS A 392 -20.01 1.54 -11.09
N LYS A 393 -21.25 1.08 -11.24
CA LYS A 393 -22.37 1.88 -11.86
C LYS A 393 -22.02 2.53 -13.20
N GLY A 394 -21.19 1.88 -14.01
CA GLY A 394 -20.68 2.40 -15.28
C GLY A 394 -19.29 3.05 -15.20
N TRP A 395 -18.74 3.22 -14.01
CA TRP A 395 -17.43 3.81 -13.76
C TRP A 395 -16.35 2.74 -13.50
N GLY A 396 -16.26 1.78 -14.38
CA GLY A 396 -15.25 0.73 -14.30
C GLY A 396 -15.56 -0.46 -15.19
N SER A 397 -14.61 -1.40 -15.24
CA SER A 397 -14.68 -2.62 -16.04
C SER A 397 -14.08 -3.81 -15.30
N VAL A 398 -14.32 -5.02 -15.81
CA VAL A 398 -13.66 -6.23 -15.34
C VAL A 398 -12.20 -6.21 -15.78
N VAL A 399 -11.32 -6.70 -14.92
CA VAL A 399 -9.91 -7.00 -15.23
C VAL A 399 -9.72 -8.51 -15.20
N HIS A 400 -8.93 -9.07 -16.11
CA HIS A 400 -8.80 -10.51 -16.29
C HIS A 400 -7.46 -11.09 -15.81
N GLY A 401 -6.54 -10.24 -15.37
CA GLY A 401 -5.23 -10.64 -14.88
C GLY A 401 -4.68 -9.68 -13.81
N PRO A 402 -3.46 -9.92 -13.31
CA PRO A 402 -2.83 -9.12 -12.27
C PRO A 402 -2.16 -7.87 -12.86
N TYR A 403 -2.91 -7.01 -13.52
CA TYR A 403 -2.42 -5.78 -14.17
C TYR A 403 -3.49 -4.69 -14.15
N CYS A 404 -3.12 -3.46 -14.45
CA CYS A 404 -4.05 -2.35 -14.69
C CYS A 404 -4.01 -1.92 -16.17
N THR A 405 -5.09 -1.27 -16.61
CA THR A 405 -5.25 -0.79 -18.00
C THR A 405 -4.28 0.35 -18.34
N ALA A 406 -3.75 1.04 -17.34
CA ALA A 406 -2.77 2.10 -17.52
C ALA A 406 -1.38 1.59 -17.95
N PHE A 407 -1.08 0.30 -17.76
CA PHE A 407 0.19 -0.27 -18.20
C PHE A 407 0.27 -0.44 -19.72
N THR A 408 1.35 0.05 -20.33
CA THR A 408 1.58 -0.06 -21.78
C THR A 408 1.76 -1.50 -22.25
N MET A 409 2.23 -2.41 -21.38
CA MET A 409 2.42 -3.83 -21.67
C MET A 409 1.12 -4.52 -22.09
N THR A 410 -0.01 -4.14 -21.49
CA THR A 410 -1.33 -4.70 -21.82
C THR A 410 -1.68 -4.51 -23.30
N ALA A 411 -1.46 -3.30 -23.81
CA ALA A 411 -1.70 -2.97 -25.21
C ALA A 411 -0.64 -3.58 -26.16
N LYS A 412 0.64 -3.52 -25.76
CA LYS A 412 1.76 -4.02 -26.58
C LYS A 412 1.72 -5.54 -26.79
N THR A 413 1.26 -6.30 -25.79
CA THR A 413 1.18 -7.77 -25.88
C THR A 413 -0.18 -8.27 -26.33
N ASP A 414 -1.22 -7.44 -26.35
CA ASP A 414 -2.61 -7.85 -26.62
C ASP A 414 -3.07 -9.00 -25.68
N ILE A 415 -2.65 -8.93 -24.42
CA ILE A 415 -2.76 -10.02 -23.44
C ILE A 415 -4.19 -10.51 -23.23
N GLU A 416 -5.17 -9.62 -23.29
CA GLU A 416 -6.59 -9.93 -23.10
C GLU A 416 -7.09 -11.04 -24.05
N LYS A 417 -6.48 -11.18 -25.23
CA LYS A 417 -6.82 -12.24 -26.20
C LYS A 417 -6.15 -13.58 -25.93
N LYS A 418 -5.21 -13.63 -24.99
CA LYS A 418 -4.32 -14.78 -24.75
C LYS A 418 -4.63 -15.52 -23.46
N ILE A 419 -5.43 -14.93 -22.58
CA ILE A 419 -5.78 -15.48 -21.28
C ILE A 419 -7.25 -15.89 -21.20
N ASN A 420 -7.57 -16.75 -20.22
CA ASN A 420 -8.95 -17.14 -19.94
C ASN A 420 -9.67 -16.04 -19.14
N HIS A 421 -10.83 -15.61 -19.62
CA HIS A 421 -11.63 -14.59 -18.97
C HIS A 421 -12.48 -15.12 -17.81
N TYR A 422 -12.59 -16.44 -17.63
CA TYR A 422 -13.45 -17.04 -16.59
C TYR A 422 -14.86 -16.45 -16.57
N ASP A 423 -15.48 -16.31 -17.74
CA ASP A 423 -16.85 -15.82 -17.89
C ASP A 423 -17.84 -16.73 -17.18
N TYR A 424 -18.89 -16.15 -16.61
CA TYR A 424 -19.90 -16.89 -15.84
C TYR A 424 -20.40 -18.14 -16.57
N ASN A 425 -20.11 -19.31 -16.00
CA ASN A 425 -20.46 -20.62 -16.57
C ASN A 425 -20.52 -21.70 -15.47
N PRO A 426 -21.68 -21.85 -14.79
CA PRO A 426 -21.83 -22.84 -13.72
C PRO A 426 -21.61 -24.29 -14.17
N GLU A 427 -21.91 -24.63 -15.41
CA GLU A 427 -21.67 -25.98 -15.95
C GLU A 427 -20.15 -26.26 -16.02
N LYS A 428 -19.37 -25.29 -16.47
CA LYS A 428 -17.91 -25.39 -16.50
C LYS A 428 -17.32 -25.47 -15.10
N ALA A 429 -17.88 -24.75 -14.13
CA ALA A 429 -17.50 -24.85 -12.73
C ALA A 429 -17.67 -26.28 -12.20
N VAL A 430 -18.81 -26.93 -12.50
CA VAL A 430 -19.06 -28.33 -12.09
C VAL A 430 -18.07 -29.31 -12.74
N GLU A 431 -17.71 -29.11 -14.01
CA GLU A 431 -16.68 -29.90 -14.66
C GLU A 431 -15.33 -29.82 -13.95
N LEU A 432 -14.90 -28.61 -13.61
CA LEU A 432 -13.64 -28.36 -12.91
C LEU A 432 -13.64 -28.91 -11.48
N LEU A 433 -14.75 -28.79 -10.74
CA LEU A 433 -14.91 -29.44 -9.43
C LEU A 433 -14.73 -30.94 -9.50
N LYS A 434 -15.27 -31.58 -10.56
CA LYS A 434 -15.08 -33.04 -10.80
C LYS A 434 -13.62 -33.36 -11.14
N GLN A 435 -12.95 -32.52 -11.94
CA GLN A 435 -11.53 -32.69 -12.25
C GLN A 435 -10.66 -32.57 -11.01
N ALA A 436 -10.99 -31.66 -10.10
CA ALA A 436 -10.34 -31.51 -8.79
C ALA A 436 -10.69 -32.65 -7.79
N GLY A 437 -11.54 -33.60 -8.19
CA GLY A 437 -11.88 -34.78 -7.35
C GLY A 437 -13.07 -34.59 -6.42
N PHE A 438 -13.81 -33.46 -6.47
CA PHE A 438 -14.98 -33.20 -5.66
C PHE A 438 -16.22 -33.91 -6.22
N VAL A 439 -16.23 -35.22 -6.07
CA VAL A 439 -17.25 -36.13 -6.64
C VAL A 439 -17.97 -37.02 -5.62
N TYR A 440 -17.79 -36.73 -4.32
CA TYR A 440 -18.37 -37.53 -3.24
C TYR A 440 -19.32 -36.71 -2.37
N ASN A 441 -20.24 -37.40 -1.69
CA ASN A 441 -21.00 -36.91 -0.54
C ASN A 441 -20.19 -37.06 0.75
N ALA A 442 -20.67 -36.50 1.85
CA ALA A 442 -20.04 -36.56 3.17
C ALA A 442 -19.88 -37.99 3.76
N ASP A 443 -20.61 -38.97 3.23
CA ASP A 443 -20.55 -40.39 3.59
C ASP A 443 -19.67 -41.22 2.66
N GLY A 444 -19.05 -40.58 1.67
CA GLY A 444 -18.19 -41.25 0.66
C GLY A 444 -18.94 -41.83 -0.52
N SER A 445 -20.26 -41.73 -0.57
CA SER A 445 -21.05 -42.10 -1.75
C SER A 445 -20.85 -41.10 -2.91
N ASP A 446 -21.15 -41.51 -4.15
CA ASP A 446 -21.03 -40.65 -5.31
C ASP A 446 -22.00 -39.46 -5.20
N TYR A 447 -21.48 -38.27 -5.53
CA TYR A 447 -22.24 -37.02 -5.50
C TYR A 447 -23.25 -36.94 -6.67
N VAL A 448 -24.43 -36.46 -6.41
CA VAL A 448 -25.47 -36.21 -7.43
C VAL A 448 -25.50 -34.73 -7.75
N ASP A 449 -25.21 -34.37 -8.99
CA ASP A 449 -25.20 -32.99 -9.47
C ASP A 449 -26.58 -32.32 -9.22
N GLY A 450 -26.52 -31.08 -8.72
CA GLY A 450 -27.72 -30.30 -8.43
C GLY A 450 -28.47 -30.72 -7.14
N SER A 451 -27.92 -31.63 -6.33
CA SER A 451 -28.52 -32.01 -5.05
C SER A 451 -28.64 -30.84 -4.04
N GLY A 452 -27.79 -29.82 -4.18
CA GLY A 452 -27.66 -28.73 -3.23
C GLY A 452 -26.83 -29.04 -1.99
N GLU A 453 -26.34 -30.28 -1.88
CA GLU A 453 -25.43 -30.69 -0.82
C GLU A 453 -24.00 -30.26 -1.14
N VAL A 454 -23.12 -30.21 -0.14
CA VAL A 454 -21.70 -29.87 -0.35
C VAL A 454 -20.97 -31.08 -0.94
N ARG A 455 -20.13 -30.83 -1.95
CA ARG A 455 -19.26 -31.86 -2.53
C ARG A 455 -18.06 -32.12 -1.64
N TYR A 456 -17.52 -33.33 -1.75
CA TYR A 456 -16.28 -33.74 -1.09
C TYR A 456 -15.30 -34.37 -2.08
N ALA A 457 -14.01 -34.22 -1.77
CA ALA A 457 -12.91 -34.90 -2.45
C ALA A 457 -12.17 -35.81 -1.48
N LYS A 458 -11.69 -36.98 -1.96
CA LYS A 458 -10.75 -37.80 -1.20
C LYS A 458 -9.37 -37.18 -1.27
N VAL A 459 -8.75 -36.96 -0.11
CA VAL A 459 -7.47 -36.26 0.01
C VAL A 459 -6.48 -37.05 0.88
N THR A 460 -5.20 -36.74 0.73
CA THR A 460 -4.13 -37.25 1.59
C THR A 460 -4.12 -36.55 2.94
N GLU A 461 -3.40 -37.11 3.93
CA GLU A 461 -3.18 -36.44 5.22
C GLU A 461 -2.50 -35.08 5.05
N GLU A 462 -1.55 -34.95 4.14
CA GLU A 462 -0.86 -33.67 3.88
C GLU A 462 -1.81 -32.62 3.30
N GLN A 463 -2.66 -33.00 2.34
CA GLN A 463 -3.68 -32.10 1.79
C GLN A 463 -4.76 -31.72 2.80
N ALA A 464 -5.02 -32.58 3.78
CA ALA A 464 -6.01 -32.36 4.82
C ALA A 464 -5.52 -31.45 5.96
N LYS A 465 -4.21 -31.23 6.03
CA LYS A 465 -3.55 -30.49 7.11
C LYS A 465 -4.10 -29.06 7.26
N TYR A 466 -4.24 -28.60 8.50
CA TYR A 466 -4.84 -27.33 8.88
C TYR A 466 -6.33 -27.16 8.50
N TYR A 467 -6.96 -28.21 7.95
CA TYR A 467 -8.37 -28.18 7.55
C TYR A 467 -9.19 -29.30 8.24
N GLU A 468 -8.63 -29.92 9.26
CA GLU A 468 -9.19 -31.10 9.96
C GLU A 468 -10.58 -30.85 10.53
N SER A 469 -10.86 -29.62 11.01
CA SER A 469 -12.17 -29.24 11.58
C SER A 469 -13.30 -29.28 10.56
N PHE A 470 -12.99 -29.18 9.27
CA PHE A 470 -13.95 -29.24 8.16
C PHE A 470 -14.03 -30.63 7.54
N ASN A 471 -12.94 -31.40 7.61
CA ASN A 471 -12.83 -32.72 6.97
C ASN A 471 -13.72 -33.76 7.66
N LYS A 472 -14.11 -34.78 6.88
CA LYS A 472 -14.76 -36.00 7.39
C LYS A 472 -13.80 -37.17 7.27
N VAL A 473 -13.71 -37.98 8.31
CA VAL A 473 -12.93 -39.22 8.27
C VAL A 473 -13.90 -40.40 8.32
N LEU A 474 -13.85 -41.23 7.27
CA LEU A 474 -14.67 -42.43 7.17
C LEU A 474 -14.12 -43.55 8.07
N ALA A 475 -14.90 -44.57 8.30
CA ALA A 475 -14.54 -45.72 9.17
C ALA A 475 -13.29 -46.49 8.67
N ASP A 476 -12.99 -46.44 7.38
CA ASP A 476 -11.81 -47.07 6.76
C ASP A 476 -10.56 -46.14 6.77
N GLY A 477 -10.66 -44.94 7.38
CA GLY A 477 -9.60 -43.95 7.45
C GLY A 477 -9.55 -42.99 6.26
N THR A 478 -10.43 -43.12 5.27
CA THR A 478 -10.49 -42.19 4.13
C THR A 478 -10.84 -40.79 4.62
N ILE A 479 -10.04 -39.79 4.23
CA ILE A 479 -10.28 -38.37 4.54
C ILE A 479 -11.04 -37.75 3.38
N LEU A 480 -12.16 -37.11 3.68
CA LEU A 480 -13.02 -36.40 2.75
C LEU A 480 -12.97 -34.90 3.06
N MET A 481 -12.42 -34.11 2.14
CA MET A 481 -12.36 -32.66 2.23
C MET A 481 -13.61 -32.06 1.57
N PRO A 482 -14.36 -31.17 2.27
CA PRO A 482 -15.52 -30.50 1.68
C PRO A 482 -15.11 -29.42 0.69
N ALA A 483 -15.94 -29.16 -0.32
CA ALA A 483 -15.88 -28.00 -1.20
C ALA A 483 -16.38 -26.74 -0.44
N THR A 484 -15.76 -26.44 0.69
CA THR A 484 -16.14 -25.34 1.58
C THR A 484 -15.02 -24.32 1.63
N ILE A 485 -15.34 -23.04 1.45
CA ILE A 485 -14.43 -21.90 1.61
C ILE A 485 -14.74 -21.22 2.94
N ASN A 486 -13.71 -20.98 3.74
CA ASN A 486 -13.77 -20.14 4.93
C ASN A 486 -13.23 -18.74 4.57
N TRP A 487 -14.11 -17.74 4.48
CA TRP A 487 -13.81 -16.42 3.95
C TRP A 487 -13.72 -15.38 5.05
N ALA A 488 -12.57 -14.70 5.18
CA ALA A 488 -12.39 -13.53 6.02
C ALA A 488 -12.69 -12.24 5.24
N SER A 489 -13.50 -11.38 5.83
CA SER A 489 -13.98 -10.13 5.24
C SER A 489 -13.88 -8.99 6.26
N SER A 490 -13.53 -7.79 5.81
CA SER A 490 -13.59 -6.62 6.67
C SER A 490 -15.03 -6.17 6.91
N GLU A 491 -15.31 -5.66 8.13
CA GLU A 491 -16.61 -5.15 8.52
C GLU A 491 -17.05 -3.98 7.63
N GLY A 492 -18.35 -3.93 7.29
CA GLY A 492 -18.95 -2.83 6.54
C GLY A 492 -18.48 -2.69 5.09
N ASN A 493 -17.85 -3.71 4.52
CA ASN A 493 -17.29 -3.66 3.17
C ASN A 493 -18.34 -3.93 2.09
N ALA A 494 -18.60 -2.95 1.21
CA ALA A 494 -19.60 -3.03 0.14
C ALA A 494 -19.29 -4.13 -0.89
N VAL A 495 -18.02 -4.34 -1.23
CA VAL A 495 -17.59 -5.44 -2.11
C VAL A 495 -17.92 -6.79 -1.49
N SER A 496 -17.67 -6.96 -0.19
CA SER A 496 -18.01 -8.19 0.55
C SER A 496 -19.53 -8.45 0.60
N ALA A 497 -20.33 -7.40 0.75
CA ALA A 497 -21.79 -7.51 0.73
C ALA A 497 -22.28 -8.00 -0.65
N LEU A 498 -21.73 -7.45 -1.73
CA LEU A 498 -22.06 -7.84 -3.09
C LEU A 498 -21.58 -9.26 -3.42
N LEU A 499 -20.34 -9.63 -3.04
CA LEU A 499 -19.83 -11.01 -3.16
C LEU A 499 -20.68 -12.01 -2.36
N SER A 500 -21.16 -11.63 -1.18
CA SER A 500 -22.07 -12.49 -0.41
C SER A 500 -23.35 -12.79 -1.18
N THR A 501 -23.88 -11.83 -1.90
CA THR A 501 -25.12 -11.99 -2.68
C THR A 501 -24.88 -12.74 -3.98
N MET A 502 -23.89 -12.32 -4.76
CA MET A 502 -23.70 -12.80 -6.14
C MET A 502 -22.89 -14.10 -6.23
N LEU A 503 -22.07 -14.40 -5.21
CA LEU A 503 -21.24 -15.62 -5.18
C LEU A 503 -21.65 -16.52 -4.02
N ALA A 504 -21.42 -16.13 -2.76
CA ALA A 504 -21.52 -17.05 -1.62
C ALA A 504 -22.94 -17.61 -1.41
N ASN A 505 -23.97 -16.80 -1.58
CA ASN A 505 -25.38 -17.20 -1.42
C ASN A 505 -26.11 -17.47 -2.76
N SER A 506 -25.39 -17.44 -3.89
CA SER A 506 -26.00 -17.65 -5.21
C SER A 506 -26.55 -19.08 -5.37
N GLU A 507 -27.62 -19.23 -6.12
CA GLU A 507 -28.17 -20.54 -6.45
C GLU A 507 -27.21 -21.38 -7.30
N ALA A 508 -26.37 -20.73 -8.13
CA ALA A 508 -25.36 -21.42 -8.92
C ALA A 508 -24.27 -22.07 -8.04
N THR A 509 -23.78 -21.34 -7.02
CA THR A 509 -22.78 -21.86 -6.06
C THR A 509 -23.34 -23.03 -5.26
N LYS A 510 -24.58 -22.93 -4.77
CA LYS A 510 -25.27 -24.02 -4.06
C LYS A 510 -25.49 -25.24 -4.97
N ALA A 511 -25.98 -25.01 -6.19
CA ALA A 511 -26.22 -26.10 -7.15
C ALA A 511 -24.92 -26.79 -7.60
N ALA A 512 -23.81 -26.04 -7.68
CA ALA A 512 -22.48 -26.61 -7.93
C ALA A 512 -21.96 -27.43 -6.75
N GLY A 513 -22.57 -27.34 -5.56
CA GLY A 513 -22.14 -28.06 -4.36
C GLY A 513 -20.96 -27.43 -3.64
N VAL A 514 -20.79 -26.11 -3.77
CA VAL A 514 -19.79 -25.31 -3.07
C VAL A 514 -20.44 -24.53 -1.92
N SER A 515 -19.76 -24.44 -0.80
CA SER A 515 -20.16 -23.64 0.36
C SER A 515 -19.13 -22.56 0.62
N ILE A 516 -19.55 -21.31 0.84
CA ILE A 516 -18.67 -20.20 1.19
C ILE A 516 -19.20 -19.59 2.49
N VAL A 517 -18.41 -19.67 3.56
CA VAL A 517 -18.75 -19.20 4.90
C VAL A 517 -17.97 -17.93 5.19
N LYS A 518 -18.68 -16.81 5.28
CA LYS A 518 -18.08 -15.50 5.57
C LYS A 518 -17.96 -15.26 7.07
N THR A 519 -16.80 -14.76 7.51
CA THR A 519 -16.55 -14.22 8.85
C THR A 519 -16.15 -12.75 8.71
N GLU A 520 -16.85 -11.85 9.38
CA GLU A 520 -16.52 -10.43 9.42
C GLU A 520 -15.63 -10.09 10.61
N MET A 521 -14.63 -9.27 10.39
CA MET A 521 -13.65 -8.83 11.37
C MET A 521 -13.09 -7.45 11.02
N THR A 522 -12.32 -6.86 11.92
CA THR A 522 -11.62 -5.60 11.62
C THR A 522 -10.60 -5.78 10.52
N PHE A 523 -10.32 -4.73 9.76
CA PHE A 523 -9.35 -4.82 8.65
C PHE A 523 -7.94 -5.21 9.11
N PRO A 524 -7.37 -4.66 10.22
CA PRO A 524 -6.10 -5.14 10.75
C PRO A 524 -6.08 -6.63 11.14
N GLU A 525 -7.17 -7.12 11.71
CA GLU A 525 -7.30 -8.55 12.06
C GLU A 525 -7.33 -9.44 10.81
N LEU A 526 -8.06 -9.03 9.77
CA LEU A 526 -8.07 -9.71 8.47
C LEU A 526 -6.65 -9.83 7.90
N LEU A 527 -5.89 -8.74 7.92
CA LEU A 527 -4.53 -8.72 7.42
C LEU A 527 -3.60 -9.60 8.26
N ASN A 528 -3.74 -9.64 9.59
CA ASN A 528 -2.99 -10.56 10.43
C ASN A 528 -3.24 -12.04 10.05
N TYR A 529 -4.49 -12.43 9.80
CA TYR A 529 -4.82 -13.79 9.31
C TYR A 529 -4.25 -14.06 7.91
N MET A 530 -4.27 -13.08 7.02
CA MET A 530 -3.74 -13.21 5.66
C MET A 530 -2.21 -13.36 5.66
N TYR A 531 -1.50 -12.54 6.46
CA TYR A 531 -0.05 -12.61 6.62
C TYR A 531 0.41 -13.75 7.54
N ARG A 532 -0.52 -14.36 8.29
CA ARG A 532 -0.26 -15.40 9.31
C ARG A 532 0.71 -14.92 10.40
N GLN A 533 0.60 -13.65 10.76
CA GLN A 533 1.43 -13.02 11.79
C GLN A 533 0.71 -11.83 12.43
N ASP A 534 1.09 -11.48 13.66
CA ASP A 534 0.54 -10.30 14.36
C ASP A 534 1.23 -9.01 13.93
N SER A 535 1.13 -8.66 12.64
CA SER A 535 1.75 -7.45 12.06
C SER A 535 1.20 -6.14 12.63
N TYR A 536 0.00 -6.18 13.20
CA TYR A 536 -0.70 -5.00 13.73
C TYR A 536 -0.77 -4.94 15.26
N GLY A 537 -0.07 -5.87 15.95
CA GLY A 537 0.07 -5.84 17.41
C GLY A 537 -1.25 -6.04 18.18
N LEU A 538 -2.16 -6.86 17.64
CA LEU A 538 -3.45 -7.15 18.26
C LEU A 538 -3.35 -8.20 19.41
N GLY A 539 -2.18 -8.85 19.55
CA GLY A 539 -1.88 -9.80 20.62
C GLY A 539 -2.50 -11.19 20.42
N GLY A 540 -2.91 -11.54 19.20
CA GLY A 540 -3.43 -12.86 18.83
C GLY A 540 -2.32 -13.78 18.29
N ASP A 541 -2.58 -15.11 18.26
CA ASP A 541 -1.79 -16.06 17.50
C ASP A 541 -2.45 -16.27 16.12
N TYR A 542 -1.86 -15.70 15.11
CA TYR A 542 -2.32 -15.75 13.71
C TYR A 542 -1.49 -16.71 12.85
N SER A 543 -0.49 -17.39 13.42
CA SER A 543 0.44 -18.26 12.68
C SER A 543 -0.23 -19.45 12.00
N MET A 544 -1.40 -19.87 12.51
CA MET A 544 -2.12 -21.01 11.96
C MET A 544 -3.02 -20.61 10.78
N PRO A 545 -2.91 -21.29 9.62
CA PRO A 545 -3.82 -21.09 8.50
C PRO A 545 -5.28 -21.29 8.90
N THR A 546 -6.10 -20.26 8.79
CA THR A 546 -7.49 -20.29 9.29
C THR A 546 -8.50 -20.00 8.18
N TYR A 547 -8.23 -19.01 7.37
CA TYR A 547 -9.09 -18.58 6.27
C TYR A 547 -8.41 -18.86 4.94
N ASN A 548 -9.20 -19.33 3.96
CA ASN A 548 -8.69 -19.65 2.63
C ASN A 548 -9.25 -18.77 1.51
N MET A 549 -9.97 -17.70 1.86
CA MET A 549 -10.39 -16.63 0.95
C MET A 549 -10.38 -15.28 1.67
N PHE A 550 -9.93 -14.24 0.95
CA PHE A 550 -9.90 -12.84 1.40
C PHE A 550 -10.30 -11.95 0.23
N ASN A 551 -11.03 -10.85 0.47
CA ASN A 551 -11.25 -9.85 -0.56
C ASN A 551 -10.60 -8.54 -0.19
N LEU A 552 -9.86 -7.99 -1.14
CA LEU A 552 -9.06 -6.77 -1.01
C LEU A 552 -9.04 -6.00 -2.33
N ALA A 553 -8.16 -5.03 -2.37
CA ALA A 553 -7.81 -4.30 -3.56
C ALA A 553 -6.30 -4.11 -3.61
N THR A 554 -5.76 -4.04 -4.82
CA THR A 554 -4.35 -3.74 -5.05
C THR A 554 -4.20 -2.44 -5.82
N GLY A 555 -3.01 -1.85 -5.76
CA GLY A 555 -2.59 -0.72 -6.55
C GLY A 555 -1.13 -0.89 -6.98
N TYR A 556 -0.80 -0.33 -8.13
CA TYR A 556 0.55 -0.29 -8.67
C TYR A 556 1.16 1.09 -8.47
N ASN A 557 2.46 1.15 -8.29
CA ASN A 557 3.22 2.38 -8.14
C ASN A 557 3.97 2.68 -9.44
N GLY A 558 3.65 3.79 -10.08
CA GLY A 558 4.30 4.21 -11.30
C GLY A 558 4.12 3.23 -12.47
N GLY A 559 4.88 3.44 -13.55
CA GLY A 559 4.88 2.59 -14.74
C GLY A 559 5.61 1.25 -14.58
N VAL A 560 6.04 0.92 -13.37
CA VAL A 560 6.86 -0.24 -13.07
C VAL A 560 6.01 -1.40 -12.58
N TYR A 561 6.12 -2.54 -13.26
CA TYR A 561 5.46 -3.78 -12.88
C TYR A 561 6.49 -4.72 -12.25
N ASP A 562 6.49 -4.80 -10.92
CA ASP A 562 7.38 -5.65 -10.14
C ASP A 562 6.58 -6.63 -9.28
N GLU A 563 6.64 -7.90 -9.65
CA GLU A 563 6.07 -9.02 -8.92
C GLU A 563 7.16 -9.96 -8.38
N SER A 564 8.40 -9.49 -8.33
CA SER A 564 9.51 -10.28 -7.78
C SER A 564 9.23 -10.66 -6.32
N TYR A 565 9.64 -11.85 -5.94
CA TYR A 565 9.42 -12.47 -4.62
C TYR A 565 7.96 -12.75 -4.25
N ASN A 566 6.96 -12.27 -4.99
CA ASN A 566 5.55 -12.52 -4.66
C ASN A 566 5.14 -13.99 -4.73
N TRP A 567 6.00 -14.87 -5.30
CA TRP A 567 5.77 -16.31 -5.42
C TRP A 567 6.92 -17.13 -4.80
N THR A 568 7.74 -16.50 -3.97
CA THR A 568 8.89 -17.13 -3.32
C THR A 568 8.48 -18.20 -2.31
N THR A 569 9.37 -19.18 -2.12
CA THR A 569 9.29 -20.16 -1.02
C THR A 569 10.23 -19.83 0.14
N ASP A 570 11.00 -18.74 0.02
CA ASP A 570 11.94 -18.31 1.05
C ASP A 570 11.21 -17.76 2.28
N PRO A 571 11.38 -18.40 3.46
CA PRO A 571 10.70 -17.98 4.67
C PRO A 571 11.01 -16.52 5.08
N GLU A 572 12.21 -16.01 4.81
CA GLU A 572 12.60 -14.65 5.16
C GLU A 572 11.74 -13.61 4.42
N TYR A 573 11.47 -13.82 3.13
CA TYR A 573 10.59 -12.96 2.35
C TYR A 573 9.12 -13.17 2.71
N ILE A 574 8.70 -14.40 3.02
CA ILE A 574 7.33 -14.69 3.46
C ILE A 574 7.04 -13.98 4.80
N GLU A 575 7.97 -13.97 5.75
CA GLU A 575 7.85 -13.23 7.00
C GLU A 575 7.77 -11.70 6.77
N GLN A 576 8.36 -11.20 5.69
CA GLN A 576 8.24 -9.82 5.26
C GLN A 576 6.90 -9.51 4.56
N GLY A 577 6.01 -10.51 4.38
CA GLY A 577 4.68 -10.38 3.77
C GLY A 577 4.66 -10.53 2.25
N TYR A 578 5.66 -11.19 1.65
CA TYR A 578 5.58 -11.68 0.27
C TYR A 578 4.78 -12.99 0.21
N ASN A 579 4.38 -13.40 -1.00
CA ASN A 579 3.61 -14.63 -1.26
C ASN A 579 2.43 -14.84 -0.30
N VAL A 580 1.63 -13.81 -0.11
CA VAL A 580 0.45 -13.82 0.80
C VAL A 580 -0.64 -14.80 0.39
N GLN A 581 -0.62 -15.28 -0.85
CA GLN A 581 -1.49 -16.34 -1.34
C GLN A 581 -0.95 -17.74 -1.05
N HIS A 582 0.27 -17.84 -0.53
CA HIS A 582 0.95 -19.12 -0.27
C HIS A 582 0.88 -20.08 -1.46
N LEU A 583 1.05 -19.54 -2.67
CA LEU A 583 1.12 -20.32 -3.90
C LEU A 583 2.58 -20.65 -4.19
N TYR A 584 2.88 -21.94 -4.31
CA TYR A 584 4.21 -22.43 -4.59
C TYR A 584 4.25 -23.05 -5.99
N ASP A 585 4.67 -22.25 -6.98
CA ASP A 585 4.86 -22.68 -8.36
C ASP A 585 6.21 -22.17 -8.87
N GLU A 586 7.12 -23.09 -9.14
CA GLU A 586 8.51 -22.80 -9.56
C GLU A 586 8.57 -21.97 -10.85
N GLN A 587 7.68 -22.28 -11.81
CA GLN A 587 7.65 -21.55 -13.09
C GLN A 587 7.18 -20.10 -12.90
N LEU A 588 6.11 -19.89 -12.10
CA LEU A 588 5.59 -18.55 -11.83
C LEU A 588 6.62 -17.71 -11.08
N ASN A 589 7.25 -18.28 -10.04
CA ASN A 589 8.30 -17.62 -9.29
C ASN A 589 9.48 -17.24 -10.19
N LYS A 590 9.94 -18.18 -11.03
CA LYS A 590 11.03 -17.90 -11.97
C LYS A 590 10.67 -16.78 -12.95
N LEU A 591 9.46 -16.79 -13.52
CA LEU A 591 9.03 -15.76 -14.46
C LEU A 591 8.96 -14.37 -13.80
N SER A 592 8.46 -14.27 -12.55
CA SER A 592 8.42 -13.02 -11.82
C SER A 592 9.81 -12.46 -11.53
N MET A 593 10.76 -13.32 -11.18
CA MET A 593 12.15 -12.93 -10.94
C MET A 593 12.88 -12.57 -12.23
N ASP A 594 12.79 -13.41 -13.28
CA ASP A 594 13.45 -13.17 -14.57
C ASP A 594 12.97 -11.87 -15.22
N MET A 595 11.69 -11.55 -15.10
CA MET A 595 11.10 -10.33 -15.66
C MET A 595 11.74 -9.04 -15.07
N VAL A 596 12.15 -9.10 -13.81
CA VAL A 596 12.76 -7.97 -13.12
C VAL A 596 14.28 -8.01 -13.19
N TYR A 597 14.90 -9.17 -12.96
CA TYR A 597 16.36 -9.32 -12.77
C TYR A 597 17.07 -10.07 -13.90
N GLY A 598 16.34 -10.65 -14.83
CA GLY A 598 16.89 -11.46 -15.92
C GLY A 598 16.88 -10.81 -17.30
N VAL A 599 16.53 -9.50 -17.38
CA VAL A 599 16.44 -8.76 -18.64
C VAL A 599 17.51 -7.67 -18.66
N GLU A 600 18.28 -7.60 -19.73
CA GLU A 600 19.28 -6.55 -19.90
C GLU A 600 18.58 -5.17 -20.05
N PRO A 601 19.20 -4.08 -19.59
CA PRO A 601 18.67 -2.73 -19.80
C PRO A 601 18.33 -2.46 -21.27
N ASP A 602 17.20 -1.82 -21.51
CA ASP A 602 16.66 -1.49 -22.84
C ASP A 602 16.20 -2.68 -23.72
N ASP A 603 16.20 -3.92 -23.21
CA ASP A 603 15.65 -5.09 -23.94
C ASP A 603 14.15 -5.26 -23.67
N GLU A 604 13.37 -4.27 -24.15
CA GLU A 604 11.90 -4.29 -24.00
C GLU A 604 11.25 -5.55 -24.59
N ALA A 605 11.83 -6.11 -25.68
CA ALA A 605 11.26 -7.28 -26.35
C ALA A 605 11.29 -8.52 -25.44
N THR A 606 12.42 -8.77 -24.78
CA THR A 606 12.54 -9.88 -23.82
C THR A 606 11.66 -9.63 -22.60
N TYR A 607 11.58 -8.40 -22.09
CA TYR A 607 10.71 -8.04 -20.98
C TYR A 607 9.24 -8.33 -21.29
N LEU A 608 8.73 -7.89 -22.45
CA LEU A 608 7.33 -8.12 -22.85
C LEU A 608 7.01 -9.61 -23.04
N ASP A 609 7.96 -10.41 -23.57
CA ASP A 609 7.80 -11.86 -23.72
C ASP A 609 7.71 -12.55 -22.35
N LEU A 610 8.54 -12.16 -21.37
CA LEU A 610 8.49 -12.71 -20.02
C LEU A 610 7.21 -12.26 -19.28
N TRP A 611 6.83 -10.98 -19.41
CA TRP A 611 5.60 -10.46 -18.83
C TRP A 611 4.36 -11.20 -19.35
N GLU A 612 4.27 -11.43 -20.67
CA GLU A 612 3.19 -12.21 -21.29
C GLU A 612 3.12 -13.63 -20.72
N LYS A 613 4.25 -14.34 -20.65
CA LYS A 613 4.33 -15.68 -20.09
C LYS A 613 3.95 -15.72 -18.61
N TYR A 614 4.36 -14.71 -17.85
CA TYR A 614 4.01 -14.56 -16.45
C TYR A 614 2.49 -14.42 -16.26
N ILE A 615 1.86 -13.50 -17.02
CA ILE A 615 0.41 -13.29 -16.93
C ILE A 615 -0.37 -14.55 -17.33
N ILE A 616 0.04 -15.25 -18.39
CA ILE A 616 -0.60 -16.51 -18.82
C ILE A 616 -0.50 -17.56 -17.71
N ARG A 617 0.70 -17.77 -17.13
CA ARG A 617 0.89 -18.76 -16.05
C ARG A 617 0.10 -18.40 -14.80
N TRP A 618 0.10 -17.13 -14.42
CA TRP A 618 -0.70 -16.64 -13.29
C TRP A 618 -2.20 -16.89 -13.53
N ASN A 619 -2.70 -16.61 -14.73
CA ASN A 619 -4.10 -16.82 -15.09
C ASN A 619 -4.49 -18.31 -15.06
N GLU A 620 -3.59 -19.23 -15.44
CA GLU A 620 -3.80 -20.67 -15.30
C GLU A 620 -3.90 -21.11 -13.82
N LEU A 621 -3.05 -20.57 -12.96
CA LEU A 621 -3.02 -20.93 -11.54
C LEU A 621 -4.09 -20.23 -10.71
N LEU A 622 -4.49 -19.05 -11.13
CA LEU A 622 -5.55 -18.20 -10.55
C LEU A 622 -5.49 -18.07 -9.01
N PRO A 623 -4.40 -17.52 -8.45
CA PRO A 623 -4.30 -17.34 -7.00
C PRO A 623 -5.26 -16.27 -6.47
N MET A 624 -5.72 -15.38 -7.34
CA MET A 624 -6.72 -14.35 -7.08
C MET A 624 -7.68 -14.25 -8.26
N VAL A 625 -8.90 -13.80 -8.00
CA VAL A 625 -9.89 -13.50 -9.04
C VAL A 625 -10.07 -11.98 -9.07
N PRO A 626 -9.51 -11.29 -10.06
CA PRO A 626 -9.76 -9.86 -10.25
C PRO A 626 -11.25 -9.64 -10.52
N LEU A 627 -11.84 -8.61 -9.93
CA LEU A 627 -13.27 -8.32 -10.02
C LEU A 627 -13.55 -7.12 -10.90
N TYR A 628 -12.87 -6.02 -10.62
CA TYR A 628 -13.11 -4.74 -11.29
C TYR A 628 -11.91 -3.81 -11.16
N SER A 629 -11.75 -2.93 -12.12
CA SER A 629 -10.96 -1.71 -11.99
C SER A 629 -11.87 -0.51 -12.18
N ASN A 630 -11.82 0.44 -11.24
CA ASN A 630 -12.62 1.66 -11.30
C ASN A 630 -12.01 2.66 -12.27
N ILE A 631 -12.85 3.51 -12.83
CA ILE A 631 -12.44 4.86 -13.21
C ILE A 631 -12.54 5.68 -11.92
N TYR A 632 -11.43 6.22 -11.46
CA TYR A 632 -11.42 7.16 -10.35
C TYR A 632 -11.92 8.52 -10.81
N VAL A 633 -12.71 9.13 -9.96
CA VAL A 633 -13.19 10.49 -10.16
C VAL A 633 -12.77 11.33 -8.97
N THR A 634 -12.11 12.44 -9.24
CA THR A 634 -11.79 13.44 -8.23
C THR A 634 -12.60 14.69 -8.50
N VAL A 635 -13.31 15.21 -7.50
CA VAL A 635 -14.01 16.48 -7.58
C VAL A 635 -13.14 17.58 -6.99
N TYR A 636 -13.06 18.73 -7.67
CA TYR A 636 -12.31 19.90 -7.22
C TYR A 636 -13.02 21.21 -7.60
N PRO A 637 -12.81 22.31 -6.84
CA PRO A 637 -13.56 23.55 -7.04
C PRO A 637 -13.05 24.34 -8.25
N ASN A 638 -13.94 25.01 -8.97
CA ASN A 638 -13.59 25.92 -10.08
C ASN A 638 -12.88 27.21 -9.61
N THR A 639 -12.56 27.33 -8.33
CA THR A 639 -11.73 28.39 -7.76
C THR A 639 -10.22 28.09 -7.88
N ILE A 640 -9.88 26.89 -8.32
CA ILE A 640 -8.52 26.50 -8.69
C ILE A 640 -8.48 26.11 -10.17
N ASP A 641 -7.35 26.31 -10.82
CA ASP A 641 -7.08 25.83 -12.18
C ASP A 641 -5.81 24.96 -12.21
N ASN A 642 -5.54 24.33 -13.36
CA ASN A 642 -4.41 23.44 -13.60
C ASN A 642 -4.32 22.25 -12.62
N TYR A 643 -5.43 21.85 -12.03
CA TYR A 643 -5.49 20.67 -11.19
C TYR A 643 -5.95 19.46 -12.01
N ALA A 644 -5.12 18.42 -12.07
CA ALA A 644 -5.46 17.16 -12.72
C ALA A 644 -4.74 16.00 -12.03
N GLU A 645 -5.50 15.03 -11.56
CA GLU A 645 -4.98 13.73 -11.12
C GLU A 645 -4.96 12.75 -12.28
N ASP A 646 -4.10 11.73 -12.20
CA ASP A 646 -3.98 10.64 -13.17
C ASP A 646 -3.65 9.33 -12.44
N SER A 647 -3.58 8.23 -13.14
CA SER A 647 -3.38 6.87 -12.62
C SER A 647 -2.17 6.74 -11.69
N PHE A 648 -1.09 7.47 -11.98
CA PHE A 648 0.14 7.50 -11.19
C PHE A 648 0.44 8.87 -10.59
N TRP A 649 -0.57 9.77 -10.58
CA TRP A 649 -0.42 11.16 -10.20
C TRP A 649 -1.57 11.59 -9.28
N GLY A 650 -1.40 11.33 -7.98
CA GLY A 650 -2.39 11.64 -6.96
C GLY A 650 -2.48 13.13 -6.63
N PHE A 651 -3.40 13.47 -5.72
CA PHE A 651 -3.64 14.87 -5.33
C PHE A 651 -2.39 15.56 -4.79
N GLU A 652 -1.51 14.84 -4.12
CA GLU A 652 -0.27 15.34 -3.53
C GLU A 652 0.74 15.86 -4.57
N ARG A 653 0.65 15.35 -5.81
CA ARG A 653 1.43 15.83 -6.94
C ARG A 653 0.66 16.84 -7.78
N ALA A 654 -0.62 16.60 -8.04
CA ALA A 654 -1.50 17.48 -8.81
C ALA A 654 -1.64 18.88 -8.18
N ILE A 655 -1.67 18.96 -6.84
CA ILE A 655 -1.85 20.22 -6.11
C ILE A 655 -0.68 21.22 -6.31
N LEU A 656 0.51 20.74 -6.66
CA LEU A 656 1.66 21.60 -6.96
C LEU A 656 1.44 22.44 -8.22
N TYR A 657 0.65 21.93 -9.15
CA TYR A 657 0.32 22.60 -10.42
C TYR A 657 -0.90 23.49 -10.33
N ALA A 658 -1.70 23.30 -9.27
CA ALA A 658 -2.92 24.06 -9.05
C ALA A 658 -2.64 25.51 -8.66
N ASN A 659 -3.42 26.42 -9.24
CA ASN A 659 -3.37 27.83 -8.90
C ASN A 659 -4.72 28.32 -8.38
N TRP A 660 -4.70 29.23 -7.41
CA TRP A 660 -5.90 29.87 -6.90
C TRP A 660 -6.35 30.97 -7.87
N VAL A 661 -7.52 30.81 -8.49
CA VAL A 661 -8.10 31.80 -9.41
C VAL A 661 -9.25 32.60 -8.81
N GLY A 662 -9.66 32.25 -7.58
CA GLY A 662 -10.73 32.92 -6.87
C GLY A 662 -12.13 32.60 -7.46
N THR A 663 -13.15 33.15 -6.81
CA THR A 663 -14.53 33.07 -7.36
C THR A 663 -14.65 33.99 -8.57
N LYS A 664 -14.80 33.41 -9.74
CA LYS A 664 -15.19 34.13 -10.97
C LYS A 664 -16.64 34.60 -10.87
#